data_9c5c6767b81208e65ed6a9b3014f9a32
#
_entry.id   9c5c6767b81208e65ed6a9b3014f9a32
#
_cell.length_a   1.000
_cell.length_b   1.000
_cell.length_c   1.000
_cell.angle_alpha   90.00
_cell.angle_beta   90.00
_cell.angle_gamma   90.00
#
_symmetry.space_group_name_H-M   'P 1'
#
loop_
_entity.id
_entity.type
_entity.pdbx_description
1 polymer ?
#
loop_
_entity_poly.entity_id
_entity_poly.type
_entity_poly.pdbx_seq_one_letter_code
_entity_poly.pdbx_strand_id
1 'polypeptide(L)'
;MGDKMRDKTNEPVKELKGLTEQEVELRVEQGLDNRADTTTDKSIKEIIFSNAFTYFNLIFLIISILLLCVKSYRNLTFLPIVIGNTLIGIVQELRAKKILDKMNLLNAPHATVLREGVQKQILSEELVKDDIVVLRAGDQICADATVLEGNVQVNESLLTGEADEVEKKAGMPLLSGSFVVAGECYARLDKVGKDSYISRLATQAKSMGSGEQSEMVRSINQIVKWVGIIIIPISIILFYQSFYINHTTLQKGVTSTVAAIIGMIPEGLYLLTTIALALSTMRLAKNKVLLHDMKSIETLARVDVLCVDKTGTITEPSMCVKEIHAFSGKNEHTAGQYSRFDEAEQSTRFHETELEALLADYVRASKDNNATMQALKAYMAQNIGKNDNAVNYKNTDTENRQVVEVFPFSSAVKYSGVVFNDGAYVLGAPEFVMQSHFSEVEQELLPYTKKGYRVLIFARYAGRDLKNGLTEEVTPLGFIVLSNPIRANAKETFAYFKAQGVQIKVISGDNPETVSEIAKQAGIEGAQNYIDATRLDSQFKIEEAVREYTVFGRVTPKQKQQLVQALQKDKHTVAMTGDGVNDILAMKDADCSVAMASGSEAASQAAQVVLLDSDFAHMPSVVWEGRRVVNNVERSASLFLVKNIFSLLMSVFSAVFMITYPLEPAHISLISMFTIGIPGFLLALEPNKERIKGKFIKKVLLKALPAGLTDVFVVGALVICGDVFSLPSADIATAATLLLAVVGFMILIKISEPFNKMKYAILFGNIAGLLFCGIMLNHLFAMSQLSAICMLLLIVFGFAAESLFRYLTLLVEKADEWVEKKSRTRP
;
A
#
# COMPACT_ATOMS: atom_id res chain seq x y z
N MET A 1 -5.11 -75.21 3.73
CA MET A 1 -5.13 -74.39 4.91
C MET A 1 -5.41 -72.95 4.40
N GLY A 2 -6.70 -72.62 4.41
CA GLY A 2 -7.17 -71.30 4.06
C GLY A 2 -7.19 -70.45 5.30
N ASP A 3 -6.74 -69.20 5.19
CA ASP A 3 -7.04 -68.26 6.22
C ASP A 3 -7.55 -66.96 5.59
N LYS A 4 -8.59 -66.46 6.21
CA LYS A 4 -9.52 -65.47 5.83
C LYS A 4 -8.89 -64.09 5.73
N MET A 5 -8.87 -63.48 4.51
CA MET A 5 -8.87 -62.03 4.36
C MET A 5 -10.24 -61.53 4.86
N ARG A 6 -10.27 -60.92 6.02
CA ARG A 6 -11.38 -60.16 6.55
C ARG A 6 -11.43 -58.79 5.85
N ASP A 7 -12.48 -58.56 5.15
CA ASP A 7 -13.01 -57.25 4.72
C ASP A 7 -12.99 -56.25 5.90
N LYS A 8 -12.12 -55.26 5.80
CA LYS A 8 -12.15 -54.05 6.64
C LYS A 8 -12.73 -52.91 5.83
N THR A 9 -13.99 -53.00 5.46
CA THR A 9 -14.78 -51.89 4.92
C THR A 9 -16.09 -51.83 5.72
N ASN A 10 -16.09 -51.00 6.76
CA ASN A 10 -17.22 -50.32 7.39
C ASN A 10 -16.84 -49.98 8.84
N GLU A 11 -15.90 -49.03 9.03
CA GLU A 11 -15.93 -48.22 10.24
C GLU A 11 -16.90 -47.05 9.98
N PRO A 12 -17.85 -46.78 10.90
CA PRO A 12 -18.77 -45.65 10.75
C PRO A 12 -17.96 -44.37 10.71
N VAL A 13 -18.26 -43.48 9.76
CA VAL A 13 -17.74 -42.12 9.67
C VAL A 13 -17.90 -41.49 11.05
N LYS A 14 -16.78 -41.25 11.73
CA LYS A 14 -16.78 -40.57 13.03
C LYS A 14 -17.31 -39.17 12.78
N GLU A 15 -18.52 -38.86 13.26
CA GLU A 15 -19.05 -37.50 13.20
C GLU A 15 -18.04 -36.55 13.82
N LEU A 16 -17.47 -35.64 12.99
CA LEU A 16 -16.57 -34.59 13.45
C LEU A 16 -17.37 -33.62 14.32
N LYS A 17 -17.21 -33.64 15.65
CA LYS A 17 -17.96 -32.79 16.59
C LYS A 17 -17.25 -31.51 16.96
N GLY A 18 -15.91 -31.43 16.80
CA GLY A 18 -15.09 -30.31 17.27
C GLY A 18 -15.07 -30.15 18.79
N LEU A 19 -14.46 -29.09 19.28
CA LEU A 19 -14.28 -28.81 20.70
C LEU A 19 -15.57 -28.22 21.32
N THR A 20 -15.78 -28.48 22.62
CA THR A 20 -16.79 -27.82 23.44
C THR A 20 -16.27 -26.47 23.97
N GLU A 21 -17.17 -25.58 24.37
CA GLU A 21 -16.77 -24.26 24.94
C GLU A 21 -15.87 -24.42 26.16
N GLN A 22 -16.12 -25.38 27.03
CA GLN A 22 -15.26 -25.63 28.21
C GLN A 22 -13.83 -26.06 27.81
N GLU A 23 -13.70 -26.88 26.77
CA GLU A 23 -12.40 -27.30 26.26
C GLU A 23 -11.65 -26.15 25.60
N VAL A 24 -12.35 -25.22 24.97
CA VAL A 24 -11.76 -23.98 24.40
C VAL A 24 -11.23 -23.09 25.53
N GLU A 25 -12.03 -22.82 26.57
CA GLU A 25 -11.61 -22.02 27.73
C GLU A 25 -10.38 -22.62 28.41
N LEU A 26 -10.33 -23.93 28.60
CA LEU A 26 -9.17 -24.60 29.17
C LEU A 26 -7.90 -24.39 28.33
N ARG A 27 -8.01 -24.43 26.99
CA ARG A 27 -6.87 -24.20 26.11
C ARG A 27 -6.40 -22.74 26.11
N VAL A 28 -7.33 -21.80 26.21
CA VAL A 28 -7.01 -20.36 26.37
C VAL A 28 -6.27 -20.13 27.69
N GLU A 29 -6.72 -20.73 28.81
CA GLU A 29 -6.02 -20.64 30.10
C GLU A 29 -4.63 -21.25 30.08
N GLN A 30 -4.41 -22.28 29.27
CA GLN A 30 -3.10 -22.91 29.04
C GLN A 30 -2.19 -22.12 28.10
N GLY A 31 -2.67 -21.00 27.50
CA GLY A 31 -1.93 -20.21 26.51
C GLY A 31 -1.74 -20.93 25.18
N LEU A 32 -2.66 -21.84 24.83
CA LEU A 32 -2.71 -22.59 23.57
C LEU A 32 -3.66 -21.93 22.56
N ASP A 33 -3.78 -20.62 22.62
CA ASP A 33 -4.51 -19.80 21.66
C ASP A 33 -3.59 -19.33 20.51
N ASN A 34 -4.20 -18.88 19.40
CA ASN A 34 -3.47 -18.43 18.23
C ASN A 34 -3.06 -16.94 18.29
N ARG A 35 -3.03 -16.37 19.50
CA ARG A 35 -2.49 -15.03 19.71
C ARG A 35 -0.97 -15.09 19.54
N ALA A 36 -0.49 -14.62 18.40
CA ALA A 36 0.92 -14.43 18.19
C ALA A 36 1.31 -13.02 18.65
N ASP A 37 2.43 -12.87 19.37
CA ASP A 37 3.10 -11.58 19.57
C ASP A 37 3.69 -11.08 18.26
N THR A 38 2.92 -11.16 17.17
CA THR A 38 3.32 -10.74 15.82
C THR A 38 3.15 -9.25 15.61
N THR A 39 2.82 -8.49 16.67
CA THR A 39 2.75 -7.04 16.54
C THR A 39 4.11 -6.50 16.15
N THR A 40 4.27 -6.23 14.85
CA THR A 40 5.29 -5.33 14.30
C THR A 40 5.16 -3.94 14.92
N ASP A 41 4.09 -3.70 15.64
CA ASP A 41 3.75 -2.44 16.27
C ASP A 41 4.47 -2.29 17.62
N LYS A 42 5.13 -1.15 17.77
CA LYS A 42 5.76 -0.76 19.01
C LYS A 42 4.74 -0.75 20.15
N SER A 43 5.10 -1.29 21.30
CA SER A 43 4.31 -1.15 22.52
C SER A 43 4.22 0.31 22.97
N ILE A 44 3.23 0.65 23.79
CA ILE A 44 3.10 2.02 24.35
C ILE A 44 4.38 2.44 25.07
N LYS A 45 5.02 1.52 25.80
CA LYS A 45 6.28 1.77 26.49
C LYS A 45 7.43 2.04 25.50
N GLU A 46 7.49 1.29 24.43
CA GLU A 46 8.50 1.48 23.36
C GLU A 46 8.30 2.78 22.61
N ILE A 47 7.05 3.21 22.36
CA ILE A 47 6.75 4.51 21.76
C ILE A 47 7.25 5.64 22.66
N ILE A 48 6.95 5.60 23.97
CA ILE A 48 7.42 6.60 24.90
C ILE A 48 8.95 6.60 24.97
N PHE A 49 9.56 5.44 25.12
CA PHE A 49 11.00 5.30 25.24
C PHE A 49 11.74 5.74 23.98
N SER A 50 11.29 5.33 22.78
CA SER A 50 11.92 5.69 21.50
C SER A 50 11.83 7.17 21.17
N ASN A 51 10.79 7.87 21.62
CA ASN A 51 10.65 9.32 21.44
C ASN A 51 11.42 10.12 22.53
N ALA A 52 11.47 9.63 23.77
CA ALA A 52 12.13 10.30 24.87
C ALA A 52 13.67 10.14 24.79
N PHE A 53 14.18 8.95 24.51
CA PHE A 53 15.60 8.61 24.52
C PHE A 53 16.20 8.55 23.11
N THR A 54 16.03 9.63 22.35
CA THR A 54 16.73 9.80 21.06
C THR A 54 18.17 10.23 21.29
N TYR A 55 19.05 9.99 20.31
CA TYR A 55 20.44 10.44 20.34
C TYR A 55 20.54 11.96 20.57
N PHE A 56 19.70 12.74 19.94
CA PHE A 56 19.69 14.20 20.11
C PHE A 56 19.14 14.65 21.46
N ASN A 57 18.11 13.98 21.99
CA ASN A 57 17.60 14.31 23.33
C ASN A 57 18.67 14.06 24.40
N LEU A 58 19.54 13.06 24.22
CA LEU A 58 20.69 12.84 25.07
C LEU A 58 21.71 13.99 24.98
N ILE A 59 22.00 14.47 23.77
CA ILE A 59 22.86 15.64 23.57
C ILE A 59 22.24 16.87 24.24
N PHE A 60 20.93 17.13 24.06
CA PHE A 60 20.24 18.25 24.71
C PHE A 60 20.27 18.16 26.24
N LEU A 61 20.18 16.96 26.79
CA LEU A 61 20.34 16.74 28.23
C LEU A 61 21.75 17.14 28.70
N ILE A 62 22.80 16.69 27.99
CA ILE A 62 24.19 17.02 28.31
C ILE A 62 24.42 18.55 28.22
N ILE A 63 23.95 19.19 27.16
CA ILE A 63 24.02 20.63 26.95
C ILE A 63 23.30 21.37 28.05
N SER A 64 22.13 20.93 28.47
CA SER A 64 21.37 21.54 29.56
C SER A 64 22.12 21.49 30.88
N ILE A 65 22.75 20.37 31.20
CA ILE A 65 23.60 20.22 32.38
C ILE A 65 24.79 21.17 32.29
N LEU A 66 25.46 21.25 31.15
CA LEU A 66 26.61 22.18 30.95
C LEU A 66 26.18 23.64 31.15
N LEU A 67 25.05 24.08 30.60
CA LEU A 67 24.52 25.43 30.77
C LEU A 67 24.14 25.74 32.22
N LEU A 68 23.59 24.74 32.95
CA LEU A 68 23.32 24.87 34.38
C LEU A 68 24.59 25.01 35.19
N CYS A 69 25.63 24.22 34.90
CA CYS A 69 26.92 24.29 35.58
C CYS A 69 27.60 25.69 35.41
N VAL A 70 27.48 26.30 34.22
CA VAL A 70 28.00 27.68 34.00
C VAL A 70 27.01 28.80 34.37
N LYS A 71 25.88 28.46 35.05
CA LYS A 71 24.83 29.42 35.51
C LYS A 71 24.20 30.25 34.38
N SER A 72 24.09 29.69 33.17
CA SER A 72 23.53 30.34 31.99
C SER A 72 22.07 29.98 31.75
N TYR A 73 21.20 30.28 32.71
CA TYR A 73 19.79 29.87 32.71
C TYR A 73 18.98 30.41 31.53
N ARG A 74 19.25 31.60 31.07
CA ARG A 74 18.61 32.24 29.91
C ARG A 74 18.76 31.41 28.64
N ASN A 75 19.85 30.70 28.48
CA ASN A 75 20.16 29.92 27.30
C ASN A 75 19.49 28.52 27.28
N LEU A 76 18.60 28.20 28.26
CA LEU A 76 17.77 27.03 28.29
C LEU A 76 16.44 27.18 27.50
N THR A 77 16.23 28.27 26.76
CA THR A 77 15.01 28.54 25.96
C THR A 77 14.70 27.49 24.91
N PHE A 78 15.67 26.66 24.49
CA PHE A 78 15.40 25.51 23.61
C PHE A 78 14.70 24.35 24.33
N LEU A 79 14.83 24.23 25.65
CA LEU A 79 14.32 23.07 26.41
C LEU A 79 12.79 22.91 26.32
N PRO A 80 11.96 23.98 26.50
CA PRO A 80 10.53 23.89 26.26
C PRO A 80 10.16 23.41 24.86
N ILE A 81 10.95 23.79 23.84
CA ILE A 81 10.74 23.37 22.44
C ILE A 81 11.03 21.87 22.31
N VAL A 82 12.13 21.38 22.84
CA VAL A 82 12.51 19.97 22.82
C VAL A 82 11.49 19.11 23.56
N ILE A 83 11.08 19.53 24.76
CA ILE A 83 10.04 18.83 25.55
C ILE A 83 8.71 18.83 24.81
N GLY A 84 8.30 19.98 24.27
CA GLY A 84 7.07 20.10 23.47
C GLY A 84 7.09 19.19 22.25
N ASN A 85 8.17 19.17 21.51
CA ASN A 85 8.37 18.30 20.35
C ASN A 85 8.28 16.81 20.73
N THR A 86 8.93 16.41 21.82
CA THR A 86 8.86 15.03 22.33
C THR A 86 7.44 14.63 22.73
N LEU A 87 6.73 15.49 23.46
CA LEU A 87 5.34 15.25 23.87
C LEU A 87 4.39 15.15 22.67
N ILE A 88 4.53 16.07 21.71
CA ILE A 88 3.75 16.05 20.47
C ILE A 88 4.00 14.74 19.71
N GLY A 89 5.26 14.30 19.59
CA GLY A 89 5.65 13.06 18.94
C GLY A 89 4.98 11.85 19.59
N ILE A 90 5.07 11.73 20.92
CA ILE A 90 4.43 10.64 21.69
C ILE A 90 2.92 10.64 21.47
N VAL A 91 2.26 11.79 21.63
CA VAL A 91 0.78 11.88 21.50
C VAL A 91 0.33 11.51 20.08
N GLN A 92 1.05 11.94 19.04
CA GLN A 92 0.70 11.65 17.66
C GLN A 92 0.93 10.17 17.31
N GLU A 93 2.05 9.58 17.75
CA GLU A 93 2.35 8.16 17.50
C GLU A 93 1.34 7.26 18.25
N LEU A 94 0.94 7.61 19.46
CA LEU A 94 -0.11 6.90 20.22
C LEU A 94 -1.49 7.01 19.55
N ARG A 95 -1.84 8.20 19.01
CA ARG A 95 -3.09 8.37 18.25
C ARG A 95 -3.09 7.56 16.96
N ALA A 96 -1.99 7.58 16.22
CA ALA A 96 -1.84 6.80 15.00
C ALA A 96 -1.97 5.30 15.29
N LYS A 97 -1.26 4.81 16.32
CA LYS A 97 -1.37 3.42 16.78
C LYS A 97 -2.81 3.03 17.08
N LYS A 98 -3.52 3.82 17.91
CA LYS A 98 -4.92 3.51 18.27
C LYS A 98 -5.86 3.42 17.06
N ILE A 99 -5.60 4.19 16.00
CA ILE A 99 -6.40 4.15 14.76
C ILE A 99 -6.03 2.92 13.94
N LEU A 100 -4.74 2.63 13.79
CA LEU A 100 -4.26 1.43 13.10
C LEU A 100 -4.77 0.16 13.78
N ASP A 101 -4.67 0.06 15.11
CA ASP A 101 -5.18 -1.07 15.89
C ASP A 101 -6.69 -1.28 15.63
N LYS A 102 -7.48 -0.20 15.62
CA LYS A 102 -8.91 -0.29 15.31
C LYS A 102 -9.18 -0.75 13.88
N MET A 103 -8.37 -0.34 12.91
CA MET A 103 -8.55 -0.73 11.52
C MET A 103 -8.06 -2.16 11.26
N ASN A 104 -6.97 -2.57 11.91
CA ASN A 104 -6.48 -3.94 11.84
C ASN A 104 -7.53 -4.93 12.38
N LEU A 105 -8.24 -4.58 13.46
CA LEU A 105 -9.36 -5.37 13.95
C LEU A 105 -10.51 -5.52 12.92
N LEU A 106 -10.76 -4.51 12.09
CA LEU A 106 -11.78 -4.58 11.05
C LEU A 106 -11.37 -5.47 9.85
N ASN A 107 -10.08 -5.69 9.67
CA ASN A 107 -9.50 -6.52 8.60
C ASN A 107 -8.80 -7.77 9.17
N ALA A 108 -9.07 -8.13 10.42
CA ALA A 108 -8.49 -9.30 11.04
C ALA A 108 -8.96 -10.57 10.33
N PRO A 109 -8.07 -11.53 10.04
CA PRO A 109 -8.44 -12.76 9.37
C PRO A 109 -9.45 -13.54 10.21
N HIS A 110 -10.45 -14.10 9.54
CA HIS A 110 -11.47 -14.94 10.12
C HIS A 110 -11.20 -16.41 9.74
N ALA A 111 -11.56 -17.31 10.61
CA ALA A 111 -11.52 -18.73 10.32
C ALA A 111 -12.88 -19.37 10.60
N THR A 112 -13.30 -20.29 9.74
CA THR A 112 -14.50 -21.09 9.99
C THR A 112 -14.11 -22.32 10.80
N VAL A 113 -14.62 -22.45 12.01
CA VAL A 113 -14.36 -23.58 12.91
C VAL A 113 -15.61 -24.44 13.10
N LEU A 114 -15.39 -25.72 13.31
CA LEU A 114 -16.41 -26.66 13.75
C LEU A 114 -16.28 -26.85 15.26
N ARG A 115 -17.20 -26.30 16.04
CA ARG A 115 -17.29 -26.48 17.49
C ARG A 115 -18.68 -26.99 17.83
N GLU A 116 -18.78 -28.02 18.66
CA GLU A 116 -20.03 -28.69 19.07
C GLU A 116 -20.91 -29.14 17.89
N GLY A 117 -20.28 -29.52 16.77
CA GLY A 117 -20.98 -29.91 15.54
C GLY A 117 -21.53 -28.74 14.71
N VAL A 118 -21.32 -27.49 15.10
CA VAL A 118 -21.78 -26.30 14.39
C VAL A 118 -20.60 -25.52 13.80
N GLN A 119 -20.72 -25.12 12.54
CA GLN A 119 -19.74 -24.23 11.92
C GLN A 119 -19.97 -22.79 12.42
N LYS A 120 -18.92 -22.20 12.99
CA LYS A 120 -18.91 -20.80 13.48
C LYS A 120 -17.74 -20.07 12.82
N GLN A 121 -17.96 -18.82 12.40
CA GLN A 121 -16.88 -17.94 11.95
C GLN A 121 -16.36 -17.14 13.13
N ILE A 122 -15.06 -17.25 13.41
CA ILE A 122 -14.39 -16.56 14.54
C ILE A 122 -13.15 -15.84 14.02
N LEU A 123 -12.62 -14.93 14.84
CA LEU A 123 -11.34 -14.30 14.55
C LEU A 123 -10.19 -15.31 14.62
N SER A 124 -9.20 -15.18 13.75
CA SER A 124 -8.02 -16.05 13.74
C SER A 124 -7.29 -16.10 15.09
N GLU A 125 -7.33 -15.02 15.87
CA GLU A 125 -6.73 -14.94 17.22
C GLU A 125 -7.48 -15.76 18.27
N GLU A 126 -8.76 -16.11 18.03
CA GLU A 126 -9.62 -16.90 18.90
C GLU A 126 -9.53 -18.40 18.64
N LEU A 127 -8.73 -18.79 17.63
CA LEU A 127 -8.42 -20.20 17.38
C LEU A 127 -7.58 -20.77 18.51
N VAL A 128 -7.85 -22.02 18.85
CA VAL A 128 -7.09 -22.75 19.86
C VAL A 128 -6.53 -24.06 19.28
N LYS A 129 -5.51 -24.61 19.90
CA LYS A 129 -4.97 -25.92 19.53
C LYS A 129 -6.07 -26.98 19.57
N ASP A 130 -6.03 -27.92 18.62
CA ASP A 130 -6.99 -28.98 18.36
C ASP A 130 -8.38 -28.51 17.83
N ASP A 131 -8.59 -27.22 17.56
CA ASP A 131 -9.78 -26.80 16.81
C ASP A 131 -9.85 -27.46 15.45
N ILE A 132 -11.06 -27.78 15.00
CA ILE A 132 -11.29 -28.26 13.63
C ILE A 132 -11.70 -27.05 12.77
N VAL A 133 -10.86 -26.68 11.82
CA VAL A 133 -11.13 -25.63 10.86
C VAL A 133 -11.67 -26.18 9.56
N VAL A 134 -12.59 -25.44 8.94
CA VAL A 134 -13.09 -25.71 7.59
C VAL A 134 -12.42 -24.73 6.65
N LEU A 135 -11.60 -25.25 5.74
CA LEU A 135 -10.82 -24.47 4.79
C LEU A 135 -11.38 -24.62 3.39
N ARG A 136 -11.60 -23.49 2.71
CA ARG A 136 -12.15 -23.40 1.35
C ARG A 136 -11.26 -22.57 0.44
N ALA A 137 -11.50 -22.64 -0.85
CA ALA A 137 -10.78 -21.83 -1.83
C ALA A 137 -10.86 -20.33 -1.49
N GLY A 138 -9.69 -19.69 -1.38
CA GLY A 138 -9.53 -18.29 -0.98
C GLY A 138 -9.18 -18.08 0.50
N ASP A 139 -9.33 -19.09 1.36
CA ASP A 139 -9.02 -19.00 2.79
C ASP A 139 -7.50 -19.06 3.02
N GLN A 140 -7.05 -18.29 4.00
CA GLN A 140 -5.70 -18.38 4.52
C GLN A 140 -5.63 -19.43 5.64
N ILE A 141 -4.56 -20.22 5.65
CA ILE A 141 -4.26 -21.17 6.72
C ILE A 141 -3.64 -20.39 7.88
N CYS A 142 -4.45 -20.11 8.91
CA CYS A 142 -4.09 -19.21 10.00
C CYS A 142 -3.13 -19.86 11.04
N ALA A 143 -3.12 -21.17 11.15
CA ALA A 143 -2.26 -21.93 12.06
C ALA A 143 -1.85 -23.26 11.42
N ASP A 144 -0.76 -23.90 11.89
CA ASP A 144 -0.34 -25.19 11.35
C ASP A 144 -1.40 -26.25 11.68
N ALA A 145 -1.82 -27.03 10.67
CA ALA A 145 -2.90 -27.99 10.81
C ALA A 145 -2.59 -29.31 10.07
N THR A 146 -3.37 -30.33 10.36
CA THR A 146 -3.37 -31.60 9.60
C THR A 146 -4.76 -31.85 9.03
N VAL A 147 -4.82 -32.16 7.73
CA VAL A 147 -6.08 -32.49 7.02
C VAL A 147 -6.69 -33.73 7.64
N LEU A 148 -7.95 -33.67 8.08
CA LEU A 148 -8.70 -34.81 8.61
C LEU A 148 -9.54 -35.47 7.51
N GLU A 149 -10.25 -34.64 6.73
CA GLU A 149 -11.17 -35.09 5.68
C GLU A 149 -11.21 -34.08 4.54
N GLY A 150 -11.39 -34.51 3.31
CA GLY A 150 -11.43 -33.66 2.12
C GLY A 150 -10.10 -33.62 1.38
N ASN A 151 -10.05 -32.74 0.36
CA ASN A 151 -8.90 -32.54 -0.51
C ASN A 151 -8.81 -31.07 -0.91
N VAL A 152 -7.63 -30.46 -0.78
CA VAL A 152 -7.38 -29.08 -1.14
C VAL A 152 -6.08 -28.91 -1.92
N GLN A 153 -6.07 -27.98 -2.84
CA GLN A 153 -4.85 -27.47 -3.47
C GLN A 153 -4.41 -26.23 -2.72
N VAL A 154 -3.17 -26.24 -2.24
CA VAL A 154 -2.60 -25.20 -1.40
C VAL A 154 -1.42 -24.57 -2.11
N ASN A 155 -1.35 -23.26 -2.10
CA ASN A 155 -0.19 -22.50 -2.55
C ASN A 155 0.69 -22.13 -1.34
N GLU A 156 1.91 -22.66 -1.33
CA GLU A 156 2.91 -22.44 -0.28
C GLU A 156 3.99 -21.42 -0.70
N SER A 157 3.78 -20.68 -1.79
CA SER A 157 4.78 -19.75 -2.37
C SER A 157 5.24 -18.66 -1.42
N LEU A 158 4.39 -18.24 -0.49
CA LEU A 158 4.75 -17.27 0.55
C LEU A 158 5.80 -17.81 1.54
N LEU A 159 5.92 -19.12 1.64
CA LEU A 159 6.81 -19.81 2.58
C LEU A 159 8.04 -20.37 1.87
N THR A 160 7.85 -20.95 0.69
CA THR A 160 8.88 -21.67 -0.07
C THR A 160 9.50 -20.83 -1.19
N GLY A 161 8.78 -19.82 -1.69
CA GLY A 161 9.15 -19.05 -2.88
C GLY A 161 8.78 -19.76 -4.19
N GLU A 162 8.27 -20.99 -4.15
CA GLU A 162 7.87 -21.77 -5.33
C GLU A 162 6.37 -21.59 -5.58
N ALA A 163 5.99 -21.32 -6.84
CA ALA A 163 4.61 -20.98 -7.21
C ALA A 163 3.71 -22.21 -7.45
N ASP A 164 4.26 -23.41 -7.34
CA ASP A 164 3.53 -24.64 -7.67
C ASP A 164 2.48 -24.94 -6.58
N GLU A 165 1.28 -25.31 -7.03
CA GLU A 165 0.17 -25.72 -6.17
C GLU A 165 0.40 -27.16 -5.68
N VAL A 166 0.30 -27.37 -4.38
CA VAL A 166 0.51 -28.68 -3.74
C VAL A 166 -0.83 -29.26 -3.33
N GLU A 167 -1.14 -30.46 -3.84
CA GLU A 167 -2.34 -31.21 -3.41
C GLU A 167 -2.13 -31.77 -1.99
N LYS A 168 -3.06 -31.48 -1.08
CA LYS A 168 -3.07 -31.95 0.30
C LYS A 168 -4.30 -32.83 0.53
N LYS A 169 -4.05 -34.07 0.96
CA LYS A 169 -5.06 -35.09 1.27
C LYS A 169 -5.12 -35.39 2.76
N ALA A 170 -6.10 -36.15 3.19
CA ALA A 170 -6.23 -36.56 4.59
C ALA A 170 -4.90 -37.14 5.16
N GLY A 171 -4.50 -36.65 6.33
CA GLY A 171 -3.24 -36.96 7.01
C GLY A 171 -2.04 -36.09 6.60
N MET A 172 -2.17 -35.20 5.58
CA MET A 172 -1.08 -34.31 5.19
C MET A 172 -1.08 -33.01 6.00
N PRO A 173 0.12 -32.45 6.27
CA PRO A 173 0.24 -31.19 7.01
C PRO A 173 -0.04 -29.98 6.13
N LEU A 174 -0.69 -28.98 6.74
CA LEU A 174 -0.92 -27.63 6.24
C LEU A 174 -0.09 -26.66 7.05
N LEU A 175 0.63 -25.79 6.38
CA LEU A 175 1.51 -24.80 7.01
C LEU A 175 0.79 -23.44 7.12
N SER A 176 0.87 -22.82 8.29
CA SER A 176 0.38 -21.46 8.51
C SER A 176 1.05 -20.46 7.56
N GLY A 177 0.27 -19.53 7.03
CA GLY A 177 0.74 -18.54 6.05
C GLY A 177 0.61 -18.97 4.58
N SER A 178 0.29 -20.23 4.29
CA SER A 178 -0.16 -20.68 2.98
C SER A 178 -1.68 -20.44 2.81
N PHE A 179 -2.20 -20.67 1.61
CA PHE A 179 -3.62 -20.43 1.33
C PHE A 179 -4.19 -21.48 0.37
N VAL A 180 -5.49 -21.69 0.51
CA VAL A 180 -6.22 -22.67 -0.31
C VAL A 180 -6.57 -22.07 -1.66
N VAL A 181 -6.15 -22.70 -2.75
CA VAL A 181 -6.45 -22.31 -4.13
C VAL A 181 -7.74 -22.94 -4.62
N ALA A 182 -7.94 -24.23 -4.31
CA ALA A 182 -9.11 -24.99 -4.73
C ALA A 182 -9.44 -26.10 -3.74
N GLY A 183 -10.70 -26.56 -3.74
CA GLY A 183 -11.20 -27.64 -2.88
C GLY A 183 -11.73 -27.15 -1.53
N GLU A 184 -12.10 -28.12 -0.69
CA GLU A 184 -12.58 -27.93 0.69
C GLU A 184 -12.06 -29.07 1.57
N CYS A 185 -11.62 -28.76 2.78
CA CYS A 185 -11.21 -29.77 3.75
C CYS A 185 -11.54 -29.36 5.19
N TYR A 186 -11.64 -30.38 6.04
CA TYR A 186 -11.62 -30.24 7.50
C TYR A 186 -10.21 -30.53 8.00
N ALA A 187 -9.62 -29.62 8.76
CA ALA A 187 -8.27 -29.77 9.28
C ALA A 187 -8.22 -29.47 10.77
N ARG A 188 -7.43 -30.23 11.52
CA ARG A 188 -7.21 -30.01 12.95
C ARG A 188 -5.96 -29.18 13.16
N LEU A 189 -6.05 -28.15 13.99
CA LEU A 189 -4.92 -27.29 14.35
C LEU A 189 -3.94 -28.04 15.29
N ASP A 190 -2.70 -28.12 14.88
CA ASP A 190 -1.63 -28.78 15.63
C ASP A 190 -0.74 -27.79 16.40
N LYS A 191 -0.43 -26.63 15.76
CA LYS A 191 0.43 -25.58 16.34
C LYS A 191 -0.19 -24.23 16.12
N VAL A 192 -0.36 -23.47 17.20
CA VAL A 192 -1.01 -22.16 17.23
C VAL A 192 -0.06 -21.09 17.79
N GLY A 193 -0.35 -19.83 17.57
CA GLY A 193 0.37 -18.68 18.10
C GLY A 193 1.86 -18.70 17.77
N LYS A 194 2.71 -18.64 18.80
CA LYS A 194 4.19 -18.57 18.66
C LYS A 194 4.81 -19.83 18.04
N ASP A 195 4.14 -20.97 18.17
CA ASP A 195 4.62 -22.26 17.69
C ASP A 195 4.29 -22.52 16.22
N SER A 196 3.43 -21.69 15.62
CA SER A 196 3.08 -21.78 14.20
C SER A 196 4.28 -21.48 13.29
N TYR A 197 4.31 -22.08 12.11
CA TYR A 197 5.41 -21.95 11.14
C TYR A 197 5.66 -20.49 10.77
N ILE A 198 4.59 -19.73 10.47
CA ILE A 198 4.71 -18.32 10.07
C ILE A 198 5.24 -17.44 11.21
N SER A 199 4.84 -17.69 12.46
CA SER A 199 5.32 -16.94 13.62
C SER A 199 6.81 -17.17 13.88
N ARG A 200 7.28 -18.41 13.71
CA ARG A 200 8.71 -18.74 13.81
C ARG A 200 9.52 -18.10 12.69
N LEU A 201 9.00 -18.11 11.45
CA LEU A 201 9.63 -17.46 10.31
C LEU A 201 9.73 -15.94 10.52
N ALA A 202 8.65 -15.31 10.98
CA ALA A 202 8.60 -13.88 11.30
C ALA A 202 9.61 -13.50 12.39
N THR A 203 9.77 -14.35 13.42
CA THR A 203 10.76 -14.13 14.49
C THR A 203 12.19 -14.23 13.96
N GLN A 204 12.48 -15.18 13.07
CA GLN A 204 13.79 -15.29 12.42
C GLN A 204 14.07 -14.09 11.51
N ALA A 205 13.08 -13.63 10.72
CA ALA A 205 13.22 -12.44 9.89
C ALA A 205 13.48 -11.17 10.71
N LYS A 206 12.84 -11.02 11.87
CA LYS A 206 13.11 -9.91 12.82
C LYS A 206 14.55 -9.92 13.33
N SER A 207 15.15 -11.09 13.55
CA SER A 207 16.55 -11.21 13.99
C SER A 207 17.55 -10.83 12.90
N MET A 208 17.16 -10.86 11.62
CA MET A 208 18.01 -10.53 10.46
C MET A 208 18.03 -9.04 10.09
N GLY A 209 17.25 -8.19 10.75
CA GLY A 209 17.25 -6.75 10.57
C GLY A 209 15.87 -6.17 10.23
N SER A 210 15.67 -4.91 10.59
CA SER A 210 14.44 -4.17 10.29
C SER A 210 14.21 -4.06 8.79
N GLY A 211 12.99 -4.30 8.35
CA GLY A 211 12.56 -4.16 6.96
C GLY A 211 13.01 -2.84 6.32
N GLU A 212 13.08 -2.80 5.00
CA GLU A 212 13.53 -1.62 4.25
C GLU A 212 12.74 -0.35 4.64
N GLN A 213 13.46 0.68 5.08
CA GLN A 213 12.88 1.99 5.39
C GLN A 213 12.54 2.75 4.09
N SER A 214 11.53 3.62 4.13
CA SER A 214 11.20 4.50 3.00
C SER A 214 12.41 5.38 2.58
N GLU A 215 12.50 5.77 1.31
CA GLU A 215 13.61 6.59 0.79
C GLU A 215 13.74 7.90 1.58
N MET A 216 12.61 8.53 1.90
CA MET A 216 12.56 9.77 2.66
C MET A 216 13.10 9.57 4.08
N VAL A 217 12.62 8.56 4.81
CA VAL A 217 13.06 8.27 6.19
C VAL A 217 14.53 7.86 6.20
N ARG A 218 14.97 7.03 5.24
CA ARG A 218 16.39 6.65 5.09
C ARG A 218 17.28 7.86 4.85
N SER A 219 16.85 8.79 3.98
CA SER A 219 17.58 10.03 3.69
C SER A 219 17.70 10.93 4.91
N ILE A 220 16.62 11.07 5.69
CA ILE A 220 16.62 11.83 6.94
C ILE A 220 17.57 11.19 7.96
N ASN A 221 17.50 9.87 8.12
CA ASN A 221 18.40 9.13 9.04
C ASN A 221 19.87 9.28 8.65
N GLN A 222 20.18 9.30 7.35
CA GLN A 222 21.54 9.56 6.87
C GLN A 222 22.03 10.96 7.25
N ILE A 223 21.20 12.00 7.05
CA ILE A 223 21.53 13.39 7.47
C ILE A 223 21.79 13.42 8.97
N VAL A 224 20.88 12.86 9.76
CA VAL A 224 20.97 12.77 11.22
C VAL A 224 22.27 12.09 11.67
N LYS A 225 22.64 10.98 11.04
CA LYS A 225 23.86 10.22 11.33
C LYS A 225 25.12 11.04 11.04
N TRP A 226 25.20 11.68 9.86
CA TRP A 226 26.35 12.49 9.48
C TRP A 226 26.51 13.71 10.38
N VAL A 227 25.43 14.43 10.66
CA VAL A 227 25.42 15.56 11.58
C VAL A 227 25.86 15.11 12.98
N GLY A 228 25.35 13.99 13.48
CA GLY A 228 25.74 13.45 14.78
C GLY A 228 27.23 13.13 14.91
N ILE A 229 27.87 12.64 13.84
CA ILE A 229 29.33 12.37 13.82
C ILE A 229 30.12 13.69 13.78
N ILE A 230 29.69 14.66 12.99
CA ILE A 230 30.42 15.94 12.77
C ILE A 230 30.32 16.86 13.97
N ILE A 231 29.24 16.87 14.72
CA ILE A 231 29.04 17.71 15.91
C ILE A 231 30.18 17.56 16.92
N ILE A 232 30.64 16.33 17.19
CA ILE A 232 31.62 16.05 18.26
C ILE A 232 32.96 16.77 18.01
N PRO A 233 33.67 16.55 16.88
CA PRO A 233 34.95 17.21 16.64
C PRO A 233 34.82 18.73 16.53
N ILE A 234 33.77 19.23 15.90
CA ILE A 234 33.55 20.67 15.77
C ILE A 234 33.34 21.31 17.15
N SER A 235 32.58 20.69 18.03
CA SER A 235 32.34 21.20 19.38
C SER A 235 33.64 21.32 20.20
N ILE A 236 34.51 20.32 20.09
CA ILE A 236 35.82 20.34 20.76
C ILE A 236 36.69 21.49 20.22
N ILE A 237 36.73 21.66 18.90
CA ILE A 237 37.50 22.71 18.25
C ILE A 237 37.00 24.09 18.66
N LEU A 238 35.68 24.33 18.60
CA LEU A 238 35.07 25.62 18.94
C LEU A 238 35.26 25.97 20.41
N PHE A 239 35.10 25.00 21.32
CA PHE A 239 35.30 25.21 22.74
C PHE A 239 36.77 25.52 23.05
N TYR A 240 37.72 24.73 22.51
CA TYR A 240 39.15 24.94 22.67
C TYR A 240 39.55 26.33 22.16
N GLN A 241 39.10 26.71 20.98
CA GLN A 241 39.36 27.99 20.38
C GLN A 241 38.80 29.16 21.22
N SER A 242 37.50 29.07 21.59
CA SER A 242 36.86 30.15 22.36
C SER A 242 37.52 30.35 23.73
N PHE A 243 37.82 29.26 24.45
CA PHE A 243 38.33 29.35 25.81
C PHE A 243 39.83 29.57 25.86
N TYR A 244 40.63 28.82 25.09
CA TYR A 244 42.10 28.87 25.18
C TYR A 244 42.73 29.89 24.23
N ILE A 245 42.21 30.09 23.02
CA ILE A 245 42.80 30.99 22.03
C ILE A 245 42.24 32.41 22.21
N ASN A 246 40.90 32.54 22.25
CA ASN A 246 40.25 33.85 22.33
C ASN A 246 40.10 34.33 23.78
N HIS A 247 40.63 33.61 24.78
CA HIS A 247 40.61 33.94 26.20
C HIS A 247 39.23 34.41 26.71
N THR A 248 38.14 33.86 26.20
CA THR A 248 36.79 34.20 26.67
C THR A 248 36.50 33.55 28.02
N THR A 249 35.53 34.05 28.74
CA THR A 249 35.06 33.42 29.99
C THR A 249 34.50 32.02 29.71
N LEU A 250 34.63 31.11 30.69
CA LEU A 250 34.12 29.75 30.57
C LEU A 250 32.64 29.74 30.18
N GLN A 251 31.86 30.67 30.76
CA GLN A 251 30.44 30.80 30.42
C GLN A 251 30.23 31.15 28.94
N LYS A 252 30.99 32.10 28.38
CA LYS A 252 30.87 32.50 26.96
C LYS A 252 31.39 31.42 26.03
N GLY A 253 32.45 30.71 26.38
CA GLY A 253 32.97 29.60 25.61
C GLY A 253 31.97 28.43 25.53
N VAL A 254 31.35 28.09 26.64
CA VAL A 254 30.29 27.04 26.64
C VAL A 254 29.07 27.52 25.88
N THR A 255 28.56 28.71 26.11
CA THR A 255 27.32 29.18 25.46
C THR A 255 27.45 29.28 23.94
N SER A 256 28.56 29.80 23.42
CA SER A 256 28.81 29.91 21.98
C SER A 256 28.95 28.52 21.32
N THR A 257 29.65 27.61 21.96
CA THR A 257 29.75 26.21 21.47
C THR A 257 28.40 25.51 21.47
N VAL A 258 27.62 25.67 22.54
CA VAL A 258 26.26 25.12 22.66
C VAL A 258 25.32 25.68 21.58
N ALA A 259 25.42 26.95 21.26
CA ALA A 259 24.63 27.58 20.19
C ALA A 259 24.94 26.93 18.83
N ALA A 260 26.20 26.71 18.52
CA ALA A 260 26.63 26.04 17.30
C ALA A 260 26.05 24.60 17.23
N ILE A 261 26.12 23.86 18.33
CA ILE A 261 25.56 22.47 18.41
C ILE A 261 24.06 22.48 18.17
N ILE A 262 23.29 23.31 18.88
CA ILE A 262 21.82 23.41 18.73
C ILE A 262 21.47 23.81 17.29
N GLY A 263 22.24 24.69 16.70
CA GLY A 263 22.05 25.11 15.30
C GLY A 263 22.27 23.98 14.31
N MET A 264 23.21 23.06 14.54
CA MET A 264 23.49 21.94 13.66
C MET A 264 22.47 20.78 13.78
N ILE A 265 21.75 20.67 14.90
CA ILE A 265 20.78 19.56 15.12
C ILE A 265 19.48 19.81 14.35
N PRO A 266 19.04 18.87 13.46
CA PRO A 266 17.75 18.95 12.75
C PRO A 266 16.59 18.40 13.60
N GLU A 267 16.39 18.98 14.80
CA GLU A 267 15.49 18.43 15.84
C GLU A 267 14.02 18.26 15.42
N GLY A 268 13.49 19.16 14.61
CA GLY A 268 12.08 19.13 14.20
C GLY A 268 11.79 18.28 12.97
N LEU A 269 12.80 17.86 12.21
CA LEU A 269 12.60 17.20 10.92
C LEU A 269 12.00 15.80 11.06
N TYR A 270 12.49 15.01 12.00
CA TYR A 270 11.96 13.66 12.28
C TYR A 270 10.53 13.73 12.82
N LEU A 271 10.29 14.60 13.79
CA LEU A 271 8.95 14.83 14.35
C LEU A 271 7.93 15.20 13.27
N LEU A 272 8.30 16.17 12.41
CA LEU A 272 7.40 16.63 11.36
C LEU A 272 7.05 15.51 10.36
N THR A 273 8.04 14.68 10.01
CA THR A 273 7.84 13.53 9.12
C THR A 273 6.88 12.52 9.74
N THR A 274 7.08 12.18 11.01
CA THR A 274 6.21 11.27 11.74
C THR A 274 4.78 11.82 11.86
N ILE A 275 4.63 13.10 12.17
CA ILE A 275 3.32 13.75 12.23
C ILE A 275 2.63 13.75 10.86
N ALA A 276 3.35 14.08 9.78
CA ALA A 276 2.79 14.10 8.44
C ALA A 276 2.28 12.72 8.00
N LEU A 277 3.07 11.66 8.24
CA LEU A 277 2.67 10.28 7.98
C LEU A 277 1.47 9.86 8.83
N ALA A 278 1.49 10.13 10.13
CA ALA A 278 0.38 9.80 11.04
C ALA A 278 -0.93 10.49 10.64
N LEU A 279 -0.90 11.79 10.32
CA LEU A 279 -2.08 12.53 9.85
C LEU A 279 -2.60 11.99 8.52
N SER A 280 -1.72 11.59 7.61
CA SER A 280 -2.09 10.98 6.34
C SER A 280 -2.79 9.64 6.54
N THR A 281 -2.21 8.77 7.37
CA THR A 281 -2.84 7.49 7.76
C THR A 281 -4.24 7.70 8.34
N MET A 282 -4.40 8.68 9.24
CA MET A 282 -5.71 9.02 9.82
C MET A 282 -6.73 9.48 8.78
N ARG A 283 -6.30 10.23 7.76
CA ARG A 283 -7.20 10.69 6.67
C ARG A 283 -7.57 9.54 5.74
N LEU A 284 -6.61 8.70 5.38
CA LEU A 284 -6.86 7.52 4.56
C LEU A 284 -7.79 6.55 5.29
N ALA A 285 -7.60 6.36 6.59
CA ALA A 285 -8.49 5.55 7.43
C ALA A 285 -9.94 6.05 7.40
N LYS A 286 -10.18 7.38 7.44
CA LYS A 286 -11.53 7.95 7.30
C LYS A 286 -12.15 7.66 5.94
N ASN A 287 -11.34 7.52 4.90
CA ASN A 287 -11.76 7.14 3.56
C ASN A 287 -11.78 5.63 3.36
N LYS A 288 -11.82 4.84 4.45
CA LYS A 288 -11.86 3.37 4.43
C LYS A 288 -10.67 2.72 3.68
N VAL A 289 -9.51 3.36 3.73
CA VAL A 289 -8.25 2.82 3.23
C VAL A 289 -7.40 2.40 4.41
N LEU A 290 -7.11 1.11 4.52
CA LEU A 290 -6.21 0.55 5.52
C LEU A 290 -4.79 0.50 4.95
N LEU A 291 -3.82 0.88 5.77
CA LEU A 291 -2.40 0.79 5.47
C LEU A 291 -1.76 -0.21 6.43
N HIS A 292 -1.15 -1.26 5.91
CA HIS A 292 -0.32 -2.17 6.70
C HIS A 292 1.10 -1.62 6.92
N ASP A 293 1.58 -0.76 6.00
CA ASP A 293 2.88 -0.11 6.12
C ASP A 293 2.79 1.38 5.72
N MET A 294 3.26 2.28 6.59
CA MET A 294 3.29 3.72 6.29
C MET A 294 4.23 4.08 5.13
N LYS A 295 5.20 3.22 4.81
CA LYS A 295 6.10 3.36 3.66
C LYS A 295 5.35 3.38 2.34
N SER A 296 4.26 2.63 2.23
CA SER A 296 3.43 2.56 1.01
C SER A 296 2.85 3.91 0.60
N ILE A 297 2.63 4.83 1.54
CA ILE A 297 2.19 6.21 1.25
C ILE A 297 3.22 6.94 0.36
N GLU A 298 4.51 6.81 0.70
CA GLU A 298 5.58 7.43 -0.10
C GLU A 298 5.72 6.75 -1.46
N THR A 299 5.71 5.43 -1.48
CA THR A 299 5.87 4.65 -2.71
C THR A 299 4.74 4.94 -3.70
N LEU A 300 3.47 4.93 -3.24
CA LEU A 300 2.32 5.28 -4.08
C LEU A 300 2.39 6.68 -4.68
N ALA A 301 2.96 7.63 -3.95
CA ALA A 301 3.14 8.99 -4.44
C ALA A 301 4.12 9.08 -5.63
N ARG A 302 5.01 8.09 -5.77
CA ARG A 302 6.04 7.99 -6.81
C ARG A 302 5.69 7.07 -7.96
N VAL A 303 4.62 6.27 -7.82
CA VAL A 303 4.19 5.31 -8.85
C VAL A 303 4.00 5.99 -10.20
N ASP A 304 4.62 5.41 -11.22
CA ASP A 304 4.49 5.83 -12.62
C ASP A 304 3.91 4.73 -13.52
N VAL A 305 3.85 3.48 -13.04
CA VAL A 305 3.12 2.38 -13.67
C VAL A 305 2.19 1.72 -12.67
N LEU A 306 0.91 1.61 -13.02
CA LEU A 306 -0.11 0.92 -12.25
C LEU A 306 -0.56 -0.32 -13.02
N CYS A 307 -0.20 -1.49 -12.51
CA CYS A 307 -0.67 -2.78 -12.99
C CYS A 307 -2.00 -3.10 -12.31
N VAL A 308 -3.02 -3.37 -13.11
CA VAL A 308 -4.37 -3.67 -12.61
C VAL A 308 -4.82 -5.04 -13.10
N ASP A 309 -5.38 -5.85 -12.20
CA ASP A 309 -6.14 -7.00 -12.65
C ASP A 309 -7.51 -6.55 -13.16
N LYS A 310 -8.11 -7.33 -14.06
CA LYS A 310 -9.43 -7.04 -14.62
C LYS A 310 -10.52 -7.20 -13.56
N THR A 311 -10.59 -8.40 -12.98
CA THR A 311 -11.66 -8.81 -12.07
C THR A 311 -11.52 -8.13 -10.72
N GLY A 312 -12.63 -7.71 -10.10
CA GLY A 312 -12.61 -7.04 -8.80
C GLY A 312 -12.00 -5.64 -8.78
N THR A 313 -11.16 -5.27 -9.78
CA THR A 313 -10.52 -3.95 -9.89
C THR A 313 -11.20 -3.06 -10.94
N ILE A 314 -11.14 -3.42 -12.24
CA ILE A 314 -11.80 -2.69 -13.32
C ILE A 314 -13.30 -2.99 -13.29
N THR A 315 -13.65 -4.25 -13.04
CA THR A 315 -15.02 -4.73 -12.94
C THR A 315 -15.41 -4.93 -11.48
N GLU A 316 -16.71 -5.03 -11.22
CA GLU A 316 -17.21 -5.51 -9.93
C GLU A 316 -16.83 -6.99 -9.72
N PRO A 317 -16.68 -7.45 -8.46
CA PRO A 317 -16.41 -8.86 -8.18
C PRO A 317 -17.62 -9.75 -8.48
N SER A 318 -18.83 -9.17 -8.51
CA SER A 318 -20.07 -9.86 -8.84
C SER A 318 -20.16 -10.12 -10.33
N MET A 319 -20.62 -11.30 -10.70
CA MET A 319 -21.07 -11.64 -12.06
C MET A 319 -22.58 -11.46 -12.19
N CYS A 320 -23.03 -11.11 -13.40
CA CYS A 320 -24.45 -11.10 -13.75
C CYS A 320 -24.68 -11.97 -14.98
N VAL A 321 -25.76 -12.74 -14.98
CA VAL A 321 -26.29 -13.38 -16.19
C VAL A 321 -26.94 -12.29 -17.03
N LYS A 322 -26.50 -12.15 -18.28
CA LYS A 322 -27.08 -11.20 -19.25
C LYS A 322 -28.20 -11.86 -20.03
N GLU A 323 -27.92 -12.99 -20.64
CA GLU A 323 -28.80 -13.67 -21.57
C GLU A 323 -28.57 -15.20 -21.46
N ILE A 324 -29.59 -15.96 -21.70
CA ILE A 324 -29.54 -17.43 -21.84
C ILE A 324 -30.15 -17.77 -23.20
N HIS A 325 -29.42 -18.51 -24.00
CA HIS A 325 -29.83 -18.90 -25.34
C HIS A 325 -29.82 -20.41 -25.50
N ALA A 326 -30.86 -20.95 -26.11
CA ALA A 326 -30.91 -22.35 -26.55
C ALA A 326 -30.25 -22.46 -27.92
N PHE A 327 -29.48 -23.53 -28.17
CA PHE A 327 -29.01 -23.83 -29.51
C PHE A 327 -30.17 -24.32 -30.40
N SER A 328 -30.33 -23.72 -31.59
CA SER A 328 -31.31 -24.15 -32.57
C SER A 328 -30.88 -25.51 -33.17
N GLY A 329 -31.51 -26.60 -32.74
CA GLY A 329 -31.24 -27.90 -33.30
C GLY A 329 -31.47 -27.94 -34.82
N LYS A 330 -30.43 -28.11 -35.62
CA LYS A 330 -30.55 -28.49 -37.02
C LYS A 330 -31.01 -29.94 -37.08
N ASN A 331 -32.32 -30.17 -37.06
CA ASN A 331 -32.90 -31.42 -37.53
C ASN A 331 -32.87 -31.43 -39.05
N GLU A 332 -31.75 -31.84 -39.68
CA GLU A 332 -31.76 -32.38 -41.03
C GLU A 332 -32.23 -33.82 -40.91
N HIS A 333 -33.53 -34.05 -41.08
CA HIS A 333 -34.14 -35.18 -41.77
C HIS A 333 -35.67 -35.14 -41.53
N THR A 334 -36.38 -34.42 -42.37
CA THR A 334 -37.58 -34.86 -43.11
C THR A 334 -38.17 -33.63 -43.82
N ALA A 335 -37.96 -33.62 -45.12
CA ALA A 335 -38.62 -32.63 -46.00
C ALA A 335 -40.12 -33.00 -46.10
N GLY A 336 -40.97 -32.03 -45.81
CA GLY A 336 -42.41 -32.15 -46.09
C GLY A 336 -43.18 -30.96 -45.58
N GLN A 337 -43.32 -29.94 -46.44
CA GLN A 337 -44.42 -28.98 -46.63
C GLN A 337 -45.18 -28.35 -45.44
N TYR A 338 -45.31 -27.04 -45.55
CA TYR A 338 -46.28 -26.06 -45.04
C TYR A 338 -45.89 -25.13 -43.91
N SER A 339 -45.45 -23.93 -44.33
CA SER A 339 -45.90 -22.58 -43.95
C SER A 339 -46.43 -22.31 -42.54
N ARG A 340 -45.75 -21.46 -41.78
CA ARG A 340 -46.25 -20.20 -41.18
C ARG A 340 -45.20 -19.57 -40.30
N PHE A 341 -44.92 -18.30 -40.52
CA PHE A 341 -43.92 -17.49 -39.80
C PHE A 341 -44.20 -17.33 -38.29
N ASP A 342 -45.34 -17.73 -37.79
CA ASP A 342 -45.73 -17.62 -36.38
C ASP A 342 -45.31 -18.82 -35.50
N GLU A 343 -44.93 -19.97 -36.07
CA GLU A 343 -44.58 -21.16 -35.32
C GLU A 343 -43.09 -21.16 -34.90
N ALA A 344 -42.23 -20.40 -35.60
CA ALA A 344 -40.79 -20.34 -35.29
C ALA A 344 -40.51 -19.56 -33.99
N GLU A 345 -41.23 -18.45 -33.71
CA GLU A 345 -41.10 -17.69 -32.48
C GLU A 345 -41.68 -18.44 -31.27
N GLN A 346 -42.72 -19.22 -31.42
CA GLN A 346 -43.30 -20.01 -30.34
C GLN A 346 -42.45 -21.25 -30.01
N SER A 347 -41.86 -21.90 -31.02
CA SER A 347 -40.94 -23.05 -30.81
C SER A 347 -39.60 -22.64 -30.12
N THR A 348 -39.07 -21.48 -30.47
CA THR A 348 -37.85 -20.94 -29.85
C THR A 348 -38.09 -20.56 -28.36
N ARG A 349 -39.26 -19.99 -28.05
CA ARG A 349 -39.63 -19.67 -26.66
C ARG A 349 -39.89 -20.93 -25.82
N PHE A 350 -40.40 -22.00 -26.40
CA PHE A 350 -40.60 -23.26 -25.69
C PHE A 350 -39.28 -23.93 -25.31
N HIS A 351 -38.31 -23.95 -26.21
CA HIS A 351 -36.97 -24.46 -25.96
C HIS A 351 -36.17 -23.67 -24.94
N GLU A 352 -36.25 -22.30 -24.93
CA GLU A 352 -35.60 -21.47 -23.93
C GLU A 352 -36.19 -21.72 -22.53
N THR A 353 -37.50 -21.89 -22.41
CA THR A 353 -38.16 -22.13 -21.12
C THR A 353 -37.79 -23.52 -20.56
N GLU A 354 -37.64 -24.52 -21.42
CA GLU A 354 -37.22 -25.87 -21.02
C GLU A 354 -35.75 -25.89 -20.59
N LEU A 355 -34.89 -25.14 -21.30
CA LEU A 355 -33.47 -24.92 -20.94
C LEU A 355 -33.34 -24.25 -19.57
N GLU A 356 -34.12 -23.17 -19.32
CA GLU A 356 -34.11 -22.49 -18.04
C GLU A 356 -34.58 -23.40 -16.89
N ALA A 357 -35.57 -24.25 -17.11
CA ALA A 357 -36.01 -25.19 -16.10
C ALA A 357 -34.94 -26.25 -15.76
N LEU A 358 -34.31 -26.84 -16.80
CA LEU A 358 -33.20 -27.78 -16.64
C LEU A 358 -32.00 -27.14 -15.90
N LEU A 359 -31.65 -25.92 -16.29
CA LEU A 359 -30.57 -25.16 -15.66
C LEU A 359 -30.91 -24.80 -14.20
N ALA A 360 -32.19 -24.53 -13.88
CA ALA A 360 -32.62 -24.28 -12.51
C ALA A 360 -32.45 -25.50 -11.62
N ASP A 361 -32.79 -26.70 -12.12
CA ASP A 361 -32.59 -28.00 -11.41
C ASP A 361 -31.10 -28.26 -11.20
N TYR A 362 -30.24 -27.98 -12.21
CA TYR A 362 -28.81 -28.11 -12.13
C TYR A 362 -28.22 -27.18 -11.07
N VAL A 363 -28.59 -25.89 -11.08
CA VAL A 363 -28.13 -24.85 -10.13
C VAL A 363 -28.55 -25.20 -8.70
N ARG A 364 -29.75 -25.77 -8.52
CA ARG A 364 -30.25 -26.22 -7.22
C ARG A 364 -29.47 -27.41 -6.67
N ALA A 365 -29.09 -28.36 -7.55
CA ALA A 365 -28.32 -29.53 -7.22
C ALA A 365 -26.84 -29.27 -6.97
N SER A 366 -26.29 -28.26 -7.63
CA SER A 366 -24.86 -27.91 -7.52
C SER A 366 -24.50 -27.39 -6.13
N LYS A 367 -23.41 -27.93 -5.57
CA LYS A 367 -22.81 -27.48 -4.29
C LYS A 367 -21.82 -26.33 -4.47
N ASP A 368 -21.52 -25.93 -5.71
CA ASP A 368 -20.58 -24.86 -5.99
C ASP A 368 -21.11 -23.51 -5.45
N ASN A 369 -20.20 -22.72 -4.90
CA ASN A 369 -20.49 -21.38 -4.40
C ASN A 369 -19.57 -20.31 -5.01
N ASN A 370 -19.03 -20.56 -6.20
CA ASN A 370 -18.22 -19.60 -6.95
C ASN A 370 -19.10 -18.48 -7.56
N ALA A 371 -18.47 -17.37 -7.98
CA ALA A 371 -19.16 -16.19 -8.50
C ALA A 371 -20.10 -16.49 -9.67
N THR A 372 -19.76 -17.47 -10.53
CA THR A 372 -20.60 -17.93 -11.64
C THR A 372 -21.90 -18.58 -11.13
N MET A 373 -21.79 -19.48 -10.17
CA MET A 373 -22.93 -20.15 -9.59
C MET A 373 -23.82 -19.22 -8.77
N GLN A 374 -23.21 -18.26 -8.06
CA GLN A 374 -23.96 -17.20 -7.36
C GLN A 374 -24.76 -16.33 -8.33
N ALA A 375 -24.17 -15.95 -9.48
CA ALA A 375 -24.87 -15.20 -10.53
C ALA A 375 -26.06 -15.97 -11.10
N LEU A 376 -25.89 -17.29 -11.34
CA LEU A 376 -26.95 -18.16 -11.80
C LEU A 376 -28.09 -18.31 -10.76
N LYS A 377 -27.73 -18.54 -9.49
CA LYS A 377 -28.67 -18.58 -8.38
C LYS A 377 -29.47 -17.28 -8.24
N ALA A 378 -28.80 -16.13 -8.37
CA ALA A 378 -29.45 -14.84 -8.30
C ALA A 378 -30.40 -14.60 -9.49
N TYR A 379 -29.98 -14.95 -10.71
CA TYR A 379 -30.79 -14.83 -11.91
C TYR A 379 -32.08 -15.69 -11.81
N MET A 380 -31.93 -16.96 -11.41
CA MET A 380 -33.06 -17.86 -11.21
C MET A 380 -34.03 -17.35 -10.14
N ALA A 381 -33.51 -16.84 -9.01
CA ALA A 381 -34.35 -16.28 -7.94
C ALA A 381 -35.16 -15.04 -8.40
N GLN A 382 -34.59 -14.20 -9.28
CA GLN A 382 -35.29 -13.02 -9.79
C GLN A 382 -36.34 -13.31 -10.86
N ASN A 383 -36.12 -14.35 -11.68
CA ASN A 383 -36.99 -14.66 -12.81
C ASN A 383 -38.17 -15.61 -12.44
N ILE A 384 -37.98 -16.49 -11.45
CA ILE A 384 -39.05 -17.31 -10.90
C ILE A 384 -40.18 -16.47 -10.27
N GLY A 385 -39.86 -15.22 -9.81
CA GLY A 385 -40.88 -14.32 -9.20
C GLY A 385 -41.59 -13.36 -10.16
N LYS A 386 -41.21 -13.27 -11.45
CA LYS A 386 -41.75 -12.30 -12.40
C LYS A 386 -42.77 -12.84 -13.42
N ASN A 387 -42.80 -14.14 -13.61
CA ASN A 387 -43.76 -14.72 -14.55
C ASN A 387 -45.03 -15.16 -13.81
N ASP A 388 -46.01 -14.23 -13.69
CA ASP A 388 -47.38 -14.56 -13.23
C ASP A 388 -48.11 -15.62 -14.10
N ASN A 389 -47.53 -16.02 -15.21
CA ASN A 389 -47.97 -17.15 -16.03
C ASN A 389 -47.40 -18.51 -15.56
N ALA A 390 -46.68 -18.56 -14.44
CA ALA A 390 -46.11 -19.79 -13.84
C ALA A 390 -47.16 -20.74 -13.20
N VAL A 391 -48.45 -20.52 -13.49
CA VAL A 391 -49.54 -21.40 -12.98
C VAL A 391 -49.51 -22.80 -13.62
N ASN A 392 -48.76 -23.02 -14.68
CA ASN A 392 -48.65 -24.34 -15.35
C ASN A 392 -47.35 -25.13 -15.05
N TYR A 393 -46.43 -24.65 -14.21
CA TYR A 393 -45.22 -25.42 -13.86
C TYR A 393 -45.47 -26.65 -12.94
N LYS A 394 -46.74 -26.84 -12.48
CA LYS A 394 -47.11 -28.02 -11.66
C LYS A 394 -47.34 -29.31 -12.42
N ASN A 395 -47.29 -29.31 -13.73
CA ASN A 395 -47.65 -30.47 -14.55
C ASN A 395 -46.57 -30.97 -15.53
N THR A 396 -45.35 -30.51 -15.45
CA THR A 396 -44.25 -31.19 -16.16
C THR A 396 -43.44 -32.02 -15.18
N ASP A 397 -42.95 -33.19 -15.60
CA ASP A 397 -42.26 -34.25 -14.85
C ASP A 397 -41.04 -33.84 -13.99
N THR A 398 -40.95 -32.57 -13.58
CA THR A 398 -39.83 -31.96 -12.83
C THR A 398 -39.80 -32.34 -11.35
N GLU A 399 -40.89 -32.89 -10.76
CA GLU A 399 -40.92 -33.32 -9.35
C GLU A 399 -40.10 -34.58 -9.05
N ASN A 400 -39.54 -35.28 -10.06
CA ASN A 400 -38.90 -36.60 -9.87
C ASN A 400 -37.39 -36.68 -10.27
N ARG A 401 -36.71 -35.56 -10.56
CA ARG A 401 -35.28 -35.64 -10.83
C ARG A 401 -34.50 -35.81 -9.54
N GLN A 402 -34.04 -37.02 -9.29
CA GLN A 402 -33.16 -37.30 -8.15
C GLN A 402 -31.69 -37.10 -8.54
N VAL A 403 -30.98 -36.40 -7.70
CA VAL A 403 -29.51 -36.21 -7.83
C VAL A 403 -28.81 -37.50 -7.46
N VAL A 404 -28.02 -38.05 -8.38
CA VAL A 404 -27.23 -39.29 -8.17
C VAL A 404 -25.80 -38.89 -7.72
N GLU A 405 -25.17 -37.97 -8.43
CA GLU A 405 -23.81 -37.53 -8.14
C GLU A 405 -23.62 -36.06 -8.57
N VAL A 406 -22.78 -35.32 -7.83
CA VAL A 406 -22.41 -33.95 -8.15
C VAL A 406 -20.91 -33.91 -8.33
N PHE A 407 -20.44 -33.38 -9.47
CA PHE A 407 -19.07 -33.11 -9.77
C PHE A 407 -18.82 -31.60 -9.66
N PRO A 408 -18.11 -31.12 -8.61
CA PRO A 408 -17.88 -29.70 -8.41
C PRO A 408 -16.96 -29.13 -9.48
N PHE A 409 -16.99 -27.81 -9.65
CA PHE A 409 -16.12 -27.12 -10.61
C PHE A 409 -14.64 -27.38 -10.31
N SER A 410 -13.90 -27.73 -11.35
CA SER A 410 -12.44 -27.90 -11.28
C SER A 410 -11.74 -26.94 -12.24
N SER A 411 -10.71 -26.27 -11.74
CA SER A 411 -9.87 -25.37 -12.55
C SER A 411 -9.07 -26.11 -13.63
N ALA A 412 -8.82 -27.41 -13.45
CA ALA A 412 -8.10 -28.24 -14.41
C ALA A 412 -8.94 -28.58 -15.64
N VAL A 413 -10.23 -28.95 -15.44
CA VAL A 413 -11.13 -29.37 -16.53
C VAL A 413 -12.10 -28.26 -16.96
N LYS A 414 -12.18 -27.17 -16.24
CA LYS A 414 -12.99 -25.96 -16.55
C LYS A 414 -14.50 -26.21 -16.72
N TYR A 415 -15.03 -27.27 -16.14
CA TYR A 415 -16.48 -27.56 -16.07
C TYR A 415 -16.86 -28.09 -14.69
N SER A 416 -18.15 -28.05 -14.39
CA SER A 416 -18.83 -28.76 -13.30
C SER A 416 -19.92 -29.64 -13.91
N GLY A 417 -20.44 -30.64 -13.15
CA GLY A 417 -21.45 -31.52 -13.66
C GLY A 417 -22.38 -32.05 -12.57
N VAL A 418 -23.57 -32.41 -12.97
CA VAL A 418 -24.58 -33.06 -12.11
C VAL A 418 -25.15 -34.27 -12.87
N VAL A 419 -25.14 -35.40 -12.20
CA VAL A 419 -25.77 -36.65 -12.69
C VAL A 419 -27.13 -36.82 -12.02
N PHE A 420 -28.18 -36.82 -12.82
CA PHE A 420 -29.53 -37.11 -12.38
C PHE A 420 -29.91 -38.56 -12.81
N ASN A 421 -31.06 -39.02 -12.38
CA ASN A 421 -31.60 -40.32 -12.77
C ASN A 421 -31.88 -40.44 -14.28
N ASP A 422 -32.19 -39.31 -14.97
CA ASP A 422 -32.53 -39.19 -16.39
C ASP A 422 -31.34 -38.81 -17.30
N GLY A 423 -30.18 -38.46 -16.75
CA GLY A 423 -28.99 -38.12 -17.52
C GLY A 423 -27.94 -37.32 -16.75
N ALA A 424 -26.80 -37.11 -17.37
CA ALA A 424 -25.74 -36.27 -16.85
C ALA A 424 -25.70 -34.92 -17.61
N TYR A 425 -25.52 -33.84 -16.87
CA TYR A 425 -25.45 -32.48 -17.42
C TYR A 425 -24.17 -31.79 -16.95
N VAL A 426 -23.55 -31.02 -17.85
CA VAL A 426 -22.32 -30.33 -17.61
C VAL A 426 -22.45 -28.83 -17.94
N LEU A 427 -21.81 -28.01 -17.14
CA LEU A 427 -21.73 -26.54 -17.31
C LEU A 427 -20.28 -26.12 -17.25
N GLY A 428 -19.77 -25.48 -18.31
CA GLY A 428 -18.36 -25.09 -18.34
C GLY A 428 -17.96 -24.24 -19.52
N ALA A 429 -16.63 -24.03 -19.63
CA ALA A 429 -16.04 -23.28 -20.73
C ALA A 429 -16.24 -24.04 -22.06
N PRO A 430 -16.66 -23.32 -23.13
CA PRO A 430 -17.03 -23.95 -24.40
C PRO A 430 -15.96 -24.88 -24.98
N GLU A 431 -14.70 -24.47 -24.93
CA GLU A 431 -13.58 -25.22 -25.48
C GLU A 431 -13.32 -26.55 -24.73
N PHE A 432 -13.63 -26.58 -23.42
CA PHE A 432 -13.42 -27.76 -22.58
C PHE A 432 -14.62 -28.69 -22.58
N VAL A 433 -15.83 -28.15 -22.72
CA VAL A 433 -17.06 -28.98 -22.79
C VAL A 433 -17.21 -29.59 -24.17
N MET A 434 -17.03 -28.81 -25.25
CA MET A 434 -17.22 -29.27 -26.62
C MET A 434 -16.00 -29.94 -27.24
N GLN A 435 -14.80 -29.71 -26.68
CA GLN A 435 -13.55 -30.32 -27.14
C GLN A 435 -13.36 -30.26 -28.69
N SER A 436 -13.32 -31.39 -29.38
CA SER A 436 -13.17 -31.48 -30.86
C SER A 436 -14.35 -30.86 -31.63
N HIS A 437 -15.52 -30.74 -31.02
CA HIS A 437 -16.75 -30.17 -31.62
C HIS A 437 -16.94 -28.68 -31.35
N PHE A 438 -15.95 -28.00 -30.76
CA PHE A 438 -16.03 -26.55 -30.43
C PHE A 438 -16.31 -25.70 -31.68
N SER A 439 -15.75 -26.03 -32.82
CA SER A 439 -15.95 -25.29 -34.09
C SER A 439 -17.41 -25.22 -34.55
N GLU A 440 -18.28 -26.17 -34.11
CA GLU A 440 -19.69 -26.21 -34.47
C GLU A 440 -20.49 -25.09 -33.79
N VAL A 441 -20.09 -24.70 -32.57
CA VAL A 441 -20.77 -23.71 -31.75
C VAL A 441 -20.05 -22.34 -31.76
N GLU A 442 -18.78 -22.29 -32.18
CA GLU A 442 -17.93 -21.10 -32.13
C GLU A 442 -18.55 -19.88 -32.79
N GLN A 443 -19.17 -20.06 -33.97
CA GLN A 443 -19.78 -18.98 -34.74
C GLN A 443 -20.92 -18.27 -33.98
N GLU A 444 -21.72 -19.02 -33.20
CA GLU A 444 -22.83 -18.49 -32.42
C GLU A 444 -22.30 -17.75 -31.15
N LEU A 445 -21.19 -18.22 -30.60
CA LEU A 445 -20.61 -17.61 -29.39
C LEU A 445 -19.76 -16.36 -29.69
N LEU A 446 -19.19 -16.26 -30.89
CA LEU A 446 -18.25 -15.22 -31.30
C LEU A 446 -18.78 -13.77 -31.12
N PRO A 447 -20.06 -13.44 -31.39
CA PRO A 447 -20.59 -12.09 -31.16
C PRO A 447 -20.56 -11.65 -29.70
N TYR A 448 -20.71 -12.60 -28.78
CA TYR A 448 -20.70 -12.34 -27.32
C TYR A 448 -19.28 -12.26 -26.76
N THR A 449 -18.41 -13.16 -27.15
CA THR A 449 -17.01 -13.16 -26.74
C THR A 449 -16.27 -11.92 -27.25
N LYS A 450 -16.53 -11.46 -28.48
CA LYS A 450 -16.02 -10.19 -29.02
C LYS A 450 -16.48 -8.94 -28.25
N LYS A 451 -17.65 -8.99 -27.59
CA LYS A 451 -18.13 -7.92 -26.72
C LYS A 451 -17.55 -7.95 -25.31
N GLY A 452 -16.67 -8.93 -25.03
CA GLY A 452 -16.05 -9.08 -23.72
C GLY A 452 -16.90 -9.87 -22.71
N TYR A 453 -17.94 -10.55 -23.14
CA TYR A 453 -18.75 -11.39 -22.27
C TYR A 453 -18.12 -12.77 -22.07
N ARG A 454 -18.31 -13.33 -20.89
CA ARG A 454 -17.97 -14.73 -20.62
C ARG A 454 -19.14 -15.60 -21.04
N VAL A 455 -18.87 -16.60 -21.86
CA VAL A 455 -19.88 -17.55 -22.31
C VAL A 455 -19.60 -18.90 -21.69
N LEU A 456 -20.64 -19.55 -21.17
CA LEU A 456 -20.59 -20.93 -20.70
C LEU A 456 -21.57 -21.76 -21.52
N ILE A 457 -21.18 -22.98 -21.82
CA ILE A 457 -22.08 -23.95 -22.45
C ILE A 457 -22.69 -24.84 -21.38
N PHE A 458 -24.00 -25.04 -21.49
CA PHE A 458 -24.77 -26.05 -20.78
C PHE A 458 -25.08 -27.17 -21.76
N ALA A 459 -24.67 -28.40 -21.42
CA ALA A 459 -24.75 -29.54 -22.31
C ALA A 459 -25.18 -30.82 -21.59
N ARG A 460 -25.79 -31.75 -22.35
CA ARG A 460 -26.06 -33.12 -21.90
C ARG A 460 -24.86 -34.00 -22.24
N TYR A 461 -24.44 -34.83 -21.31
CA TYR A 461 -23.36 -35.81 -21.47
C TYR A 461 -23.97 -37.22 -21.53
N ALA A 462 -23.58 -38.00 -22.53
CA ALA A 462 -24.11 -39.35 -22.72
C ALA A 462 -23.63 -40.34 -21.65
N GLY A 463 -22.42 -40.08 -21.10
CA GLY A 463 -21.87 -40.88 -20.01
C GLY A 463 -22.39 -40.46 -18.63
N ARG A 464 -21.96 -41.22 -17.61
CA ARG A 464 -22.25 -40.90 -16.20
C ARG A 464 -21.02 -40.64 -15.34
N ASP A 465 -19.82 -41.02 -15.81
CA ASP A 465 -18.56 -40.78 -15.12
C ASP A 465 -17.95 -39.43 -15.57
N LEU A 466 -18.00 -38.47 -14.70
CA LEU A 466 -17.45 -37.12 -14.95
C LEU A 466 -16.03 -36.92 -14.38
N LYS A 467 -15.51 -37.91 -13.62
CA LYS A 467 -14.21 -37.81 -12.94
C LYS A 467 -13.03 -38.05 -13.90
N ASN A 468 -13.24 -38.88 -14.89
CA ASN A 468 -12.20 -39.26 -15.87
C ASN A 468 -12.25 -38.43 -17.16
N GLY A 469 -12.95 -37.32 -17.16
CA GLY A 469 -13.13 -36.43 -18.31
C GLY A 469 -14.35 -36.77 -19.14
N LEU A 470 -14.69 -35.95 -20.13
CA LEU A 470 -15.82 -36.15 -21.04
C LEU A 470 -15.34 -37.01 -22.20
N THR A 471 -15.43 -38.34 -22.04
CA THR A 471 -14.99 -39.33 -23.03
C THR A 471 -16.08 -39.79 -23.98
N GLU A 472 -17.34 -39.52 -23.66
CA GLU A 472 -18.50 -39.86 -24.46
C GLU A 472 -19.10 -38.60 -25.12
N GLU A 473 -20.14 -38.79 -25.95
CA GLU A 473 -20.78 -37.72 -26.73
C GLU A 473 -21.36 -36.63 -25.82
N VAL A 474 -21.09 -35.37 -26.17
CA VAL A 474 -21.61 -34.15 -25.50
C VAL A 474 -22.54 -33.42 -26.46
N THR A 475 -23.82 -33.29 -26.08
CA THR A 475 -24.83 -32.60 -26.86
C THR A 475 -25.07 -31.21 -26.26
N PRO A 476 -24.73 -30.10 -26.96
CA PRO A 476 -24.97 -28.75 -26.44
C PRO A 476 -26.49 -28.45 -26.40
N LEU A 477 -26.99 -28.00 -25.28
CA LEU A 477 -28.38 -27.59 -25.08
C LEU A 477 -28.57 -26.08 -25.23
N GLY A 478 -27.63 -25.31 -24.71
CA GLY A 478 -27.67 -23.87 -24.79
C GLY A 478 -26.40 -23.23 -24.21
N PHE A 479 -26.37 -21.93 -24.26
CA PHE A 479 -25.26 -21.18 -23.69
C PHE A 479 -25.74 -19.99 -22.82
N ILE A 480 -24.94 -19.67 -21.85
CA ILE A 480 -25.21 -18.63 -20.86
C ILE A 480 -24.18 -17.52 -21.04
N VAL A 481 -24.66 -16.29 -21.23
CA VAL A 481 -23.85 -15.09 -21.38
C VAL A 481 -23.75 -14.40 -20.02
N LEU A 482 -22.55 -14.31 -19.51
CA LEU A 482 -22.19 -13.68 -18.24
C LEU A 482 -21.37 -12.43 -18.46
N SER A 483 -21.58 -11.44 -17.63
CA SER A 483 -20.75 -10.22 -17.63
C SER A 483 -20.36 -9.83 -16.21
N ASN A 484 -19.17 -9.30 -16.07
CA ASN A 484 -18.81 -8.54 -14.89
C ASN A 484 -19.04 -7.05 -15.19
N PRO A 485 -19.94 -6.37 -14.48
CA PRO A 485 -20.18 -4.93 -14.70
C PRO A 485 -18.87 -4.14 -14.48
N ILE A 486 -18.59 -3.20 -15.38
CA ILE A 486 -17.51 -2.25 -15.17
C ILE A 486 -17.93 -1.29 -14.05
N ARG A 487 -17.03 -1.03 -13.11
CA ARG A 487 -17.31 -0.09 -12.01
C ARG A 487 -17.71 1.28 -12.55
N ALA A 488 -18.73 1.91 -11.97
CA ALA A 488 -19.28 3.19 -12.43
C ALA A 488 -18.19 4.28 -12.52
N ASN A 489 -17.26 4.29 -11.57
CA ASN A 489 -16.22 5.32 -11.46
C ASN A 489 -14.91 4.95 -12.19
N ALA A 490 -14.84 3.81 -12.91
CA ALA A 490 -13.61 3.33 -13.56
C ALA A 490 -13.05 4.36 -14.56
N LYS A 491 -13.90 4.92 -15.43
CA LYS A 491 -13.48 5.92 -16.43
C LYS A 491 -12.84 7.15 -15.81
N GLU A 492 -13.44 7.69 -14.76
CA GLU A 492 -12.92 8.88 -14.06
C GLU A 492 -11.59 8.57 -13.36
N THR A 493 -11.49 7.41 -12.72
CA THR A 493 -10.29 6.96 -12.03
C THR A 493 -9.12 6.78 -13.00
N PHE A 494 -9.32 6.12 -14.15
CA PHE A 494 -8.26 5.94 -15.14
C PHE A 494 -7.91 7.24 -15.87
N ALA A 495 -8.88 8.11 -16.14
CA ALA A 495 -8.63 9.45 -16.68
C ALA A 495 -7.77 10.29 -15.72
N TYR A 496 -8.01 10.19 -14.41
CA TYR A 496 -7.16 10.81 -13.40
C TYR A 496 -5.71 10.30 -13.48
N PHE A 497 -5.49 8.99 -13.48
CA PHE A 497 -4.13 8.43 -13.57
C PHE A 497 -3.41 8.85 -14.85
N LYS A 498 -4.09 8.85 -15.99
CA LYS A 498 -3.57 9.38 -17.26
C LYS A 498 -3.14 10.85 -17.14
N ALA A 499 -3.99 11.71 -16.57
CA ALA A 499 -3.67 13.13 -16.35
C ALA A 499 -2.47 13.32 -15.41
N GLN A 500 -2.23 12.35 -14.53
CA GLN A 500 -1.09 12.33 -13.63
C GLN A 500 0.17 11.69 -14.25
N GLY A 501 0.11 11.27 -15.51
CA GLY A 501 1.22 10.64 -16.22
C GLY A 501 1.61 9.27 -15.67
N VAL A 502 0.64 8.55 -15.09
CA VAL A 502 0.78 7.15 -14.66
C VAL A 502 0.31 6.25 -15.82
N GLN A 503 1.16 5.34 -16.25
CA GLN A 503 0.81 4.32 -17.24
C GLN A 503 -0.02 3.23 -16.59
N ILE A 504 -1.06 2.77 -17.28
CA ILE A 504 -1.86 1.64 -16.82
C ILE A 504 -1.46 0.41 -17.64
N LYS A 505 -1.20 -0.71 -16.96
CA LYS A 505 -1.02 -2.03 -17.55
C LYS A 505 -2.10 -2.95 -17.03
N VAL A 506 -2.87 -3.58 -17.91
CA VAL A 506 -3.91 -4.54 -17.52
C VAL A 506 -3.36 -5.95 -17.65
N ILE A 507 -3.37 -6.70 -16.56
CA ILE A 507 -2.76 -8.03 -16.50
C ILE A 507 -3.81 -9.02 -15.97
N SER A 508 -4.31 -9.91 -16.82
CA SER A 508 -5.40 -10.81 -16.48
C SER A 508 -5.16 -12.24 -16.99
N GLY A 509 -5.71 -13.23 -16.29
CA GLY A 509 -5.74 -14.61 -16.73
C GLY A 509 -6.75 -14.91 -17.85
N ASP A 510 -7.63 -13.95 -18.17
CA ASP A 510 -8.68 -14.10 -19.17
C ASP A 510 -8.15 -13.91 -20.61
N ASN A 511 -9.01 -14.23 -21.58
CA ASN A 511 -8.72 -14.05 -23.00
C ASN A 511 -8.33 -12.58 -23.30
N PRO A 512 -7.22 -12.34 -24.04
CA PRO A 512 -6.68 -11.00 -24.28
C PRO A 512 -7.64 -10.06 -25.02
N GLU A 513 -8.46 -10.57 -25.92
CA GLU A 513 -9.45 -9.74 -26.65
C GLU A 513 -10.55 -9.24 -25.73
N THR A 514 -11.05 -10.11 -24.84
CA THR A 514 -12.04 -9.79 -23.81
C THR A 514 -11.49 -8.72 -22.85
N VAL A 515 -10.23 -8.88 -22.39
CA VAL A 515 -9.58 -7.93 -21.48
C VAL A 515 -9.36 -6.59 -22.16
N SER A 516 -8.93 -6.60 -23.44
CA SER A 516 -8.76 -5.39 -24.27
C SER A 516 -10.08 -4.61 -24.40
N GLU A 517 -11.19 -5.30 -24.67
CA GLU A 517 -12.48 -4.64 -24.84
C GLU A 517 -12.99 -4.00 -23.55
N ILE A 518 -12.86 -4.70 -22.41
CA ILE A 518 -13.19 -4.16 -21.08
C ILE A 518 -12.30 -2.96 -20.74
N ALA A 519 -11.00 -3.03 -21.04
CA ALA A 519 -10.06 -1.93 -20.83
C ALA A 519 -10.41 -0.69 -21.67
N LYS A 520 -10.84 -0.87 -22.93
CA LYS A 520 -11.34 0.22 -23.78
C LYS A 520 -12.59 0.86 -23.21
N GLN A 521 -13.57 0.05 -22.78
CA GLN A 521 -14.80 0.53 -22.17
C GLN A 521 -14.54 1.28 -20.87
N ALA A 522 -13.51 0.89 -20.11
CA ALA A 522 -13.03 1.59 -18.92
C ALA A 522 -12.22 2.86 -19.23
N GLY A 523 -11.92 3.16 -20.51
CA GLY A 523 -11.22 4.36 -20.92
C GLY A 523 -9.69 4.30 -20.74
N ILE A 524 -9.11 3.10 -20.69
CA ILE A 524 -7.65 2.91 -20.56
C ILE A 524 -6.99 3.19 -21.92
N GLU A 525 -5.99 4.07 -21.92
CA GLU A 525 -5.22 4.42 -23.12
C GLU A 525 -4.37 3.27 -23.61
N GLY A 526 -4.34 3.04 -24.93
CA GLY A 526 -3.55 1.95 -25.52
C GLY A 526 -4.15 0.56 -25.33
N ALA A 527 -5.39 0.46 -24.83
CA ALA A 527 -6.07 -0.83 -24.60
C ALA A 527 -6.17 -1.73 -25.84
N GLN A 528 -6.08 -1.15 -27.06
CA GLN A 528 -6.02 -1.90 -28.32
C GLN A 528 -4.70 -2.66 -28.52
N ASN A 529 -3.62 -2.27 -27.81
CA ASN A 529 -2.34 -2.94 -27.84
C ASN A 529 -2.33 -4.07 -26.81
N TYR A 530 -2.77 -5.26 -27.23
CA TYR A 530 -2.85 -6.43 -26.38
C TYR A 530 -2.02 -7.59 -26.89
N ILE A 531 -1.62 -8.47 -25.98
CA ILE A 531 -0.88 -9.69 -26.29
C ILE A 531 -1.41 -10.88 -25.50
N ASP A 532 -1.31 -12.06 -26.12
CA ASP A 532 -1.52 -13.34 -25.46
C ASP A 532 -0.23 -13.79 -24.76
N ALA A 533 -0.26 -13.88 -23.44
CA ALA A 533 0.92 -14.21 -22.63
C ALA A 533 1.44 -15.65 -22.86
N THR A 534 0.65 -16.53 -23.46
CA THR A 534 1.14 -17.87 -23.87
C THR A 534 2.26 -17.80 -24.90
N ARG A 535 2.42 -16.66 -25.60
CA ARG A 535 3.51 -16.41 -26.56
C ARG A 535 4.79 -15.88 -25.91
N LEU A 536 4.73 -15.52 -24.62
CA LEU A 536 5.84 -14.98 -23.83
C LEU A 536 6.59 -16.12 -23.14
N ASP A 537 7.39 -16.86 -23.86
CA ASP A 537 8.11 -18.06 -23.42
C ASP A 537 9.49 -17.78 -22.79
N SER A 538 9.96 -16.53 -22.88
CA SER A 538 11.27 -16.14 -22.36
C SER A 538 11.25 -14.78 -21.68
N GLN A 539 12.17 -14.58 -20.74
CA GLN A 539 12.32 -13.31 -20.00
C GLN A 539 12.59 -12.13 -20.95
N PHE A 540 13.31 -12.36 -22.04
CA PHE A 540 13.58 -11.33 -23.05
C PHE A 540 12.30 -10.85 -23.74
N LYS A 541 11.42 -11.76 -24.15
CA LYS A 541 10.13 -11.41 -24.75
C LYS A 541 9.22 -10.66 -23.75
N ILE A 542 9.26 -11.00 -22.47
CA ILE A 542 8.52 -10.29 -21.43
C ILE A 542 9.02 -8.84 -21.29
N GLU A 543 10.35 -8.64 -21.26
CA GLU A 543 10.96 -7.31 -21.18
C GLU A 543 10.68 -6.43 -22.42
N GLU A 544 10.54 -7.01 -23.60
CA GLU A 544 10.12 -6.32 -24.81
C GLU A 544 8.62 -6.00 -24.78
N ALA A 545 7.80 -6.97 -24.38
CA ALA A 545 6.35 -6.86 -24.35
C ALA A 545 5.85 -5.78 -23.35
N VAL A 546 6.50 -5.58 -22.20
CA VAL A 546 6.07 -4.55 -21.24
C VAL A 546 6.23 -3.12 -21.78
N ARG A 547 7.09 -2.90 -22.79
CA ARG A 547 7.28 -1.61 -23.44
C ARG A 547 6.23 -1.34 -24.53
N GLU A 548 5.80 -2.39 -25.23
CA GLU A 548 4.94 -2.28 -26.41
C GLU A 548 3.45 -2.41 -26.06
N TYR A 549 3.08 -3.37 -25.19
CA TYR A 549 1.69 -3.72 -24.93
C TYR A 549 1.15 -3.09 -23.64
N THR A 550 -0.13 -2.79 -23.68
CA THR A 550 -0.89 -2.24 -22.52
C THR A 550 -1.70 -3.33 -21.82
N VAL A 551 -2.18 -4.32 -22.58
CA VAL A 551 -3.05 -5.38 -22.08
C VAL A 551 -2.40 -6.75 -22.28
N PHE A 552 -2.37 -7.55 -21.21
CA PHE A 552 -1.82 -8.90 -21.19
C PHE A 552 -2.93 -9.86 -20.79
N GLY A 553 -3.29 -10.80 -21.68
CA GLY A 553 -4.29 -11.83 -21.42
C GLY A 553 -3.67 -13.21 -21.28
N ARG A 554 -4.40 -14.17 -20.68
CA ARG A 554 -3.97 -15.54 -20.37
C ARG A 554 -2.66 -15.62 -19.57
N VAL A 555 -2.49 -14.66 -18.68
CA VAL A 555 -1.29 -14.54 -17.86
C VAL A 555 -1.35 -15.50 -16.67
N THR A 556 -0.32 -16.29 -16.48
CA THR A 556 -0.16 -17.14 -15.28
C THR A 556 0.32 -16.32 -14.07
N PRO A 557 0.14 -16.79 -12.83
CA PRO A 557 0.63 -16.09 -11.63
C PRO A 557 2.13 -15.78 -11.68
N LYS A 558 2.95 -16.71 -12.18
CA LYS A 558 4.39 -16.53 -12.37
C LYS A 558 4.71 -15.46 -13.41
N GLN A 559 3.98 -15.44 -14.53
CA GLN A 559 4.15 -14.41 -15.54
C GLN A 559 3.69 -13.02 -15.03
N LYS A 560 2.64 -12.93 -14.18
CA LYS A 560 2.27 -11.66 -13.52
C LYS A 560 3.46 -11.09 -12.72
N GLN A 561 4.14 -11.93 -11.97
CA GLN A 561 5.35 -11.58 -11.22
C GLN A 561 6.46 -11.10 -12.16
N GLN A 562 6.75 -11.85 -13.21
CA GLN A 562 7.81 -11.52 -14.19
C GLN A 562 7.55 -10.20 -14.94
N LEU A 563 6.28 -9.88 -15.26
CA LEU A 563 5.88 -8.61 -15.86
C LEU A 563 6.18 -7.42 -14.94
N VAL A 564 5.86 -7.55 -13.63
CA VAL A 564 6.18 -6.54 -12.62
C VAL A 564 7.69 -6.34 -12.50
N GLN A 565 8.46 -7.42 -12.39
CA GLN A 565 9.93 -7.38 -12.33
C GLN A 565 10.55 -6.74 -13.58
N ALA A 566 10.02 -7.02 -14.77
CA ALA A 566 10.49 -6.41 -16.02
C ALA A 566 10.28 -4.89 -16.05
N LEU A 567 9.11 -4.41 -15.57
CA LEU A 567 8.83 -2.97 -15.44
C LEU A 567 9.79 -2.29 -14.43
N GLN A 568 10.06 -2.93 -13.30
CA GLN A 568 11.03 -2.42 -12.30
C GLN A 568 12.46 -2.38 -12.85
N LYS A 569 12.85 -3.38 -13.66
CA LYS A 569 14.16 -3.40 -14.34
C LYS A 569 14.31 -2.21 -15.31
N ASP A 570 13.21 -1.76 -15.92
CA ASP A 570 13.15 -0.55 -16.75
C ASP A 570 13.09 0.75 -15.90
N LYS A 571 13.32 0.64 -14.57
CA LYS A 571 13.37 1.75 -13.59
C LYS A 571 12.01 2.42 -13.34
N HIS A 572 10.91 1.73 -13.62
CA HIS A 572 9.58 2.17 -13.22
C HIS A 572 9.33 1.87 -11.74
N THR A 573 8.52 2.73 -11.11
CA THR A 573 7.96 2.47 -9.78
C THR A 573 6.57 1.88 -9.96
N VAL A 574 6.44 0.59 -9.68
CA VAL A 574 5.27 -0.20 -10.05
C VAL A 574 4.34 -0.40 -8.87
N ALA A 575 3.07 -0.04 -9.04
CA ALA A 575 2.01 -0.52 -8.16
C ALA A 575 1.25 -1.68 -8.80
N MET A 576 0.89 -2.69 -8.01
CA MET A 576 0.05 -3.82 -8.44
C MET A 576 -1.23 -3.87 -7.63
N THR A 577 -2.38 -3.92 -8.33
CA THR A 577 -3.67 -4.16 -7.69
C THR A 577 -4.14 -5.57 -8.01
N GLY A 578 -4.70 -6.24 -7.01
CA GLY A 578 -5.27 -7.57 -7.18
C GLY A 578 -6.29 -7.87 -6.08
N ASP A 579 -7.18 -8.82 -6.35
CA ASP A 579 -8.19 -9.31 -5.41
C ASP A 579 -8.08 -10.82 -5.18
N GLY A 580 -7.31 -11.51 -6.00
CA GLY A 580 -7.18 -12.96 -6.01
C GLY A 580 -5.84 -13.47 -5.46
N VAL A 581 -5.86 -14.75 -5.14
CA VAL A 581 -4.67 -15.52 -4.74
C VAL A 581 -3.59 -15.50 -5.83
N ASN A 582 -4.00 -15.46 -7.09
CA ASN A 582 -3.12 -15.46 -8.26
C ASN A 582 -2.27 -14.18 -8.41
N ASP A 583 -2.63 -13.13 -7.68
CA ASP A 583 -1.96 -11.83 -7.74
C ASP A 583 -0.86 -11.67 -6.69
N ILE A 584 -0.87 -12.51 -5.65
CA ILE A 584 -0.05 -12.33 -4.45
C ILE A 584 1.45 -12.27 -4.77
N LEU A 585 1.95 -13.11 -5.69
CA LEU A 585 3.36 -13.08 -6.09
C LEU A 585 3.74 -11.75 -6.74
N ALA A 586 2.92 -11.27 -7.68
CA ALA A 586 3.12 -9.99 -8.35
C ALA A 586 2.97 -8.81 -7.37
N MET A 587 2.01 -8.89 -6.43
CA MET A 587 1.80 -7.88 -5.40
C MET A 587 2.98 -7.78 -4.43
N LYS A 588 3.62 -8.90 -4.07
CA LYS A 588 4.81 -8.90 -3.20
C LYS A 588 6.03 -8.27 -3.85
N ASP A 589 6.21 -8.51 -5.15
CA ASP A 589 7.36 -7.98 -5.88
C ASP A 589 7.16 -6.52 -6.30
N ALA A 590 5.93 -6.05 -6.41
CA ALA A 590 5.64 -4.65 -6.72
C ALA A 590 6.16 -3.71 -5.63
N ASP A 591 6.55 -2.49 -6.03
CA ASP A 591 6.99 -1.45 -5.09
C ASP A 591 5.85 -1.07 -4.12
N CYS A 592 4.61 -1.13 -4.60
CA CYS A 592 3.42 -1.00 -3.77
C CYS A 592 2.31 -1.96 -4.22
N SER A 593 1.65 -2.60 -3.25
CA SER A 593 0.52 -3.51 -3.50
C SER A 593 -0.77 -3.00 -2.88
N VAL A 594 -1.87 -3.17 -3.64
CA VAL A 594 -3.21 -2.73 -3.24
C VAL A 594 -4.19 -3.88 -3.39
N ALA A 595 -4.93 -4.21 -2.33
CA ALA A 595 -5.97 -5.21 -2.36
C ALA A 595 -7.37 -4.60 -2.19
N MET A 596 -8.36 -5.33 -2.72
CA MET A 596 -9.78 -5.08 -2.47
C MET A 596 -10.22 -5.97 -1.31
N ALA A 597 -10.90 -5.41 -0.30
CA ALA A 597 -11.36 -6.20 0.85
C ALA A 597 -12.40 -7.28 0.47
N SER A 598 -13.12 -7.12 -0.65
CA SER A 598 -14.03 -8.14 -1.19
C SER A 598 -13.32 -9.30 -1.88
N GLY A 599 -12.01 -9.21 -2.08
CA GLY A 599 -11.19 -10.27 -2.66
C GLY A 599 -10.86 -11.39 -1.66
N SER A 600 -9.83 -12.17 -1.96
CA SER A 600 -9.34 -13.21 -1.05
C SER A 600 -8.70 -12.57 0.19
N GLU A 601 -8.90 -13.21 1.34
CA GLU A 601 -8.31 -12.78 2.61
C GLU A 601 -6.77 -12.79 2.51
N ALA A 602 -6.21 -13.78 1.82
CA ALA A 602 -4.79 -13.88 1.55
C ALA A 602 -4.21 -12.68 0.77
N ALA A 603 -4.93 -12.19 -0.25
CA ALA A 603 -4.53 -11.00 -0.99
C ALA A 603 -4.58 -9.75 -0.08
N SER A 604 -5.62 -9.62 0.75
CA SER A 604 -5.75 -8.51 1.71
C SER A 604 -4.63 -8.50 2.75
N GLN A 605 -4.22 -9.67 3.24
CA GLN A 605 -3.10 -9.79 4.21
C GLN A 605 -1.73 -9.55 3.56
N ALA A 606 -1.55 -9.93 2.30
CA ALA A 606 -0.30 -9.73 1.55
C ALA A 606 -0.11 -8.29 1.07
N ALA A 607 -1.17 -7.52 0.94
CA ALA A 607 -1.15 -6.15 0.42
C ALA A 607 -0.63 -5.14 1.44
N GLN A 608 0.05 -4.11 0.95
CA GLN A 608 0.46 -2.96 1.77
C GLN A 608 -0.69 -1.98 2.02
N VAL A 609 -1.65 -1.93 1.09
CA VAL A 609 -2.83 -1.05 1.13
C VAL A 609 -4.07 -1.89 0.86
N VAL A 610 -5.12 -1.74 1.68
CA VAL A 610 -6.40 -2.42 1.50
C VAL A 610 -7.53 -1.40 1.39
N LEU A 611 -8.33 -1.51 0.33
CA LEU A 611 -9.54 -0.72 0.13
C LEU A 611 -10.72 -1.45 0.80
N LEU A 612 -11.11 -1.01 2.00
CA LEU A 612 -12.06 -1.72 2.88
C LEU A 612 -13.49 -1.81 2.32
N ASP A 613 -13.89 -0.85 1.49
CA ASP A 613 -15.17 -0.89 0.78
C ASP A 613 -15.03 -1.43 -0.65
N SER A 614 -13.84 -1.88 -1.00
CA SER A 614 -13.51 -2.40 -2.32
C SER A 614 -13.80 -1.43 -3.47
N ASP A 615 -13.82 -0.12 -3.20
CA ASP A 615 -14.02 0.91 -4.22
C ASP A 615 -12.67 1.45 -4.72
N PHE A 616 -12.32 1.08 -5.96
CA PHE A 616 -11.10 1.54 -6.63
C PHE A 616 -11.06 3.06 -6.84
N ALA A 617 -12.21 3.76 -6.77
CA ALA A 617 -12.27 5.22 -6.85
C ALA A 617 -11.56 5.94 -5.68
N HIS A 618 -11.21 5.23 -4.61
CA HIS A 618 -10.39 5.80 -3.54
C HIS A 618 -8.90 5.92 -3.88
N MET A 619 -8.40 5.22 -4.90
CA MET A 619 -6.98 5.24 -5.28
C MET A 619 -6.43 6.64 -5.61
N PRO A 620 -7.14 7.53 -6.32
CA PRO A 620 -6.71 8.92 -6.47
C PRO A 620 -6.44 9.63 -5.15
N SER A 621 -7.27 9.39 -4.12
CA SER A 621 -7.11 10.03 -2.80
C SER A 621 -5.87 9.52 -2.07
N VAL A 622 -5.52 8.24 -2.26
CA VAL A 622 -4.31 7.63 -1.68
C VAL A 622 -3.05 8.25 -2.29
N VAL A 623 -3.00 8.36 -3.61
CA VAL A 623 -1.88 9.01 -4.33
C VAL A 623 -1.75 10.49 -3.92
N TRP A 624 -2.87 11.21 -3.76
CA TRP A 624 -2.86 12.61 -3.31
C TRP A 624 -2.29 12.78 -1.90
N GLU A 625 -2.72 11.94 -0.97
CA GLU A 625 -2.18 11.99 0.39
C GLU A 625 -0.68 11.66 0.40
N GLY A 626 -0.24 10.70 -0.39
CA GLY A 626 1.18 10.40 -0.54
C GLY A 626 1.99 11.60 -1.05
N ARG A 627 1.54 12.23 -2.15
CA ARG A 627 2.17 13.43 -2.70
C ARG A 627 2.19 14.59 -1.71
N ARG A 628 1.09 14.80 -1.01
CA ARG A 628 0.98 15.81 0.04
C ARG A 628 2.03 15.61 1.12
N VAL A 629 2.17 14.39 1.64
CA VAL A 629 3.16 14.08 2.68
C VAL A 629 4.57 14.35 2.19
N VAL A 630 4.96 13.77 1.06
CA VAL A 630 6.33 13.88 0.55
C VAL A 630 6.68 15.31 0.20
N ASN A 631 5.82 16.05 -0.51
CA ASN A 631 6.07 17.45 -0.88
C ASN A 631 6.14 18.38 0.34
N ASN A 632 5.26 18.17 1.33
CA ASN A 632 5.25 19.01 2.52
C ASN A 632 6.45 18.71 3.42
N VAL A 633 6.83 17.44 3.57
CA VAL A 633 8.06 17.08 4.30
C VAL A 633 9.29 17.60 3.56
N GLU A 634 9.34 17.56 2.23
CA GLU A 634 10.43 18.16 1.42
C GLU A 634 10.58 19.66 1.66
N ARG A 635 9.46 20.41 1.65
CA ARG A 635 9.45 21.86 1.94
C ARG A 635 9.98 22.15 3.33
N SER A 636 9.44 21.46 4.32
CA SER A 636 9.83 21.70 5.72
C SER A 636 11.27 21.27 5.98
N ALA A 637 11.70 20.13 5.41
CA ALA A 637 13.09 19.67 5.49
C ALA A 637 14.07 20.71 4.93
N SER A 638 13.69 21.41 3.86
CA SER A 638 14.49 22.47 3.28
C SER A 638 14.69 23.63 4.27
N LEU A 639 13.65 24.04 5.03
CA LEU A 639 13.77 25.07 6.06
C LEU A 639 14.71 24.65 7.21
N PHE A 640 14.55 23.41 7.70
CA PHE A 640 15.43 22.89 8.77
C PHE A 640 16.89 22.84 8.33
N LEU A 641 17.13 22.41 7.08
CA LEU A 641 18.48 22.21 6.58
C LEU A 641 19.24 23.51 6.37
N VAL A 642 18.57 24.65 6.09
CA VAL A 642 19.22 26.00 6.02
C VAL A 642 19.97 26.30 7.28
N LYS A 643 19.29 26.19 8.44
CA LYS A 643 19.91 26.43 9.75
C LYS A 643 21.10 25.50 9.99
N ASN A 644 20.97 24.25 9.64
CA ASN A 644 22.01 23.24 9.88
C ASN A 644 23.24 23.51 9.00
N ILE A 645 23.04 23.87 7.72
CA ILE A 645 24.12 24.26 6.81
C ILE A 645 24.81 25.52 7.32
N PHE A 646 24.02 26.55 7.68
CA PHE A 646 24.57 27.77 8.26
C PHE A 646 25.42 27.47 9.50
N SER A 647 24.87 26.75 10.50
CA SER A 647 25.57 26.51 11.75
C SER A 647 26.85 25.68 11.57
N LEU A 648 26.80 24.68 10.67
CA LEU A 648 27.97 23.87 10.32
C LEU A 648 29.07 24.74 9.67
N LEU A 649 28.71 25.44 8.60
CA LEU A 649 29.69 26.26 7.87
C LEU A 649 30.19 27.46 8.68
N MET A 650 29.30 28.09 9.48
CA MET A 650 29.70 29.19 10.37
C MET A 650 30.63 28.67 11.49
N SER A 651 30.45 27.46 11.95
CA SER A 651 31.36 26.82 12.90
C SER A 651 32.75 26.60 12.29
N VAL A 652 32.79 26.12 11.03
CA VAL A 652 34.07 25.99 10.29
C VAL A 652 34.69 27.36 10.04
N PHE A 653 33.88 28.33 9.63
CA PHE A 653 34.34 29.72 9.44
C PHE A 653 34.94 30.32 10.74
N SER A 654 34.23 30.16 11.87
CA SER A 654 34.71 30.61 13.18
C SER A 654 36.04 29.91 13.55
N ALA A 655 36.17 28.61 13.26
CA ALA A 655 37.40 27.87 13.51
C ALA A 655 38.58 28.36 12.66
N VAL A 656 38.36 28.61 11.35
CA VAL A 656 39.40 29.07 10.42
C VAL A 656 39.86 30.47 10.73
N PHE A 657 38.93 31.39 10.98
CA PHE A 657 39.24 32.80 11.26
C PHE A 657 39.51 33.12 12.74
N MET A 658 39.55 32.10 13.60
CA MET A 658 39.78 32.25 15.05
C MET A 658 38.79 33.20 15.73
N ILE A 659 37.55 33.25 15.25
CA ILE A 659 36.48 34.10 15.78
C ILE A 659 35.55 33.28 16.67
N THR A 660 35.12 33.85 17.81
CA THR A 660 34.10 33.17 18.63
C THR A 660 32.77 33.05 17.85
N TYR A 661 32.11 31.89 17.90
CA TYR A 661 30.81 31.73 17.25
C TYR A 661 29.83 32.83 17.71
N PRO A 662 29.17 33.56 16.76
CA PRO A 662 28.57 34.86 17.04
C PRO A 662 27.22 34.81 17.75
N LEU A 663 26.57 33.65 17.85
CA LEU A 663 25.21 33.50 18.37
C LEU A 663 25.19 32.81 19.73
N GLU A 664 24.13 33.08 20.50
CA GLU A 664 23.76 32.32 21.69
C GLU A 664 22.61 31.38 21.45
N PRO A 665 22.39 30.34 22.31
CA PRO A 665 21.27 29.42 22.18
C PRO A 665 19.89 30.09 22.11
N ALA A 666 19.70 31.18 22.82
CA ALA A 666 18.46 31.97 22.81
C ALA A 666 18.13 32.55 21.43
N HIS A 667 19.17 33.06 20.72
CA HIS A 667 19.05 33.54 19.32
C HIS A 667 18.61 32.40 18.36
N ILE A 668 19.25 31.23 18.45
CA ILE A 668 18.91 30.06 17.63
C ILE A 668 17.49 29.62 17.91
N SER A 669 17.03 29.66 19.17
CA SER A 669 15.66 29.32 19.56
C SER A 669 14.64 30.27 18.92
N LEU A 670 14.88 31.56 18.92
CA LEU A 670 14.01 32.57 18.33
C LEU A 670 13.87 32.37 16.82
N ILE A 671 14.98 32.21 16.11
CA ILE A 671 15.01 31.96 14.66
C ILE A 671 14.30 30.67 14.35
N SER A 672 14.67 29.57 15.02
CA SER A 672 14.07 28.23 14.78
C SER A 672 12.57 28.24 14.98
N MET A 673 12.02 28.98 15.94
CA MET A 673 10.60 29.06 16.22
C MET A 673 9.83 29.73 15.06
N PHE A 674 10.27 30.90 14.60
CA PHE A 674 9.50 31.74 13.67
C PHE A 674 9.86 31.57 12.20
N THR A 675 11.07 31.11 11.86
CA THR A 675 11.45 30.91 10.45
C THR A 675 11.37 29.44 10.01
N ILE A 676 11.32 28.49 10.97
CA ILE A 676 11.39 27.05 10.67
C ILE A 676 10.23 26.27 11.30
N GLY A 677 10.11 26.27 12.64
CA GLY A 677 9.21 25.35 13.35
C GLY A 677 7.73 25.64 13.08
N ILE A 678 7.25 26.84 13.41
CA ILE A 678 5.86 27.23 13.20
C ILE A 678 5.50 27.22 11.69
N PRO A 679 6.25 27.87 10.77
CA PRO A 679 5.90 27.84 9.36
C PRO A 679 6.03 26.43 8.78
N GLY A 680 7.02 25.64 9.13
CA GLY A 680 7.19 24.26 8.68
C GLY A 680 6.01 23.37 9.07
N PHE A 681 5.53 23.49 10.32
CA PHE A 681 4.37 22.74 10.79
C PHE A 681 3.08 23.18 10.06
N LEU A 682 2.84 24.47 9.92
CA LEU A 682 1.64 24.98 9.26
C LEU A 682 1.61 24.64 7.76
N LEU A 683 2.76 24.70 7.08
CA LEU A 683 2.88 24.28 5.68
C LEU A 683 2.70 22.77 5.50
N ALA A 684 3.04 21.95 6.49
CA ALA A 684 2.80 20.51 6.44
C ALA A 684 1.30 20.15 6.43
N LEU A 685 0.43 21.05 6.86
CA LEU A 685 -1.03 20.87 6.82
C LEU A 685 -1.65 21.22 5.46
N GLU A 686 -0.91 21.89 4.58
CA GLU A 686 -1.38 22.35 3.29
C GLU A 686 -1.63 21.18 2.31
N PRO A 687 -2.72 21.21 1.49
CA PRO A 687 -2.87 20.27 0.39
C PRO A 687 -1.88 20.59 -0.74
N ASN A 688 -0.99 19.67 -1.04
CA ASN A 688 -0.08 19.74 -2.17
C ASN A 688 -0.22 18.50 -3.04
N LYS A 689 -0.59 18.69 -4.32
CA LYS A 689 -0.87 17.62 -5.28
C LYS A 689 0.20 17.48 -6.37
N GLU A 690 1.29 18.26 -6.28
CA GLU A 690 2.33 18.25 -7.30
C GLU A 690 3.00 16.88 -7.45
N ARG A 691 3.31 16.50 -8.69
CA ARG A 691 4.00 15.24 -8.97
C ARG A 691 5.42 15.26 -8.39
N ILE A 692 5.77 14.19 -7.66
CA ILE A 692 7.11 14.03 -7.11
C ILE A 692 8.07 13.65 -8.24
N LYS A 693 9.20 14.39 -8.34
CA LYS A 693 10.26 14.11 -9.31
C LYS A 693 11.59 14.02 -8.59
N GLY A 694 12.43 13.06 -8.94
CA GLY A 694 13.80 12.93 -8.45
C GLY A 694 13.91 12.51 -6.97
N LYS A 695 15.15 12.45 -6.46
CA LYS A 695 15.48 11.99 -5.11
C LYS A 695 15.19 13.06 -4.06
N PHE A 696 14.61 12.67 -2.93
CA PHE A 696 14.24 13.56 -1.81
C PHE A 696 15.42 14.40 -1.32
N ILE A 697 16.55 13.77 -0.98
CA ILE A 697 17.70 14.46 -0.41
C ILE A 697 18.31 15.50 -1.37
N LYS A 698 18.37 15.18 -2.68
CA LYS A 698 18.89 16.10 -3.70
C LYS A 698 18.08 17.38 -3.74
N LYS A 699 16.77 17.29 -3.76
CA LYS A 699 15.87 18.45 -3.82
C LYS A 699 15.92 19.31 -2.56
N VAL A 700 15.95 18.66 -1.39
CA VAL A 700 16.06 19.38 -0.11
C VAL A 700 17.38 20.17 -0.05
N LEU A 701 18.50 19.55 -0.44
CA LEU A 701 19.80 20.20 -0.51
C LEU A 701 19.83 21.36 -1.52
N LEU A 702 19.33 21.17 -2.75
CA LEU A 702 19.32 22.21 -3.77
C LEU A 702 18.52 23.45 -3.34
N LYS A 703 17.44 23.27 -2.56
CA LYS A 703 16.65 24.37 -2.03
C LYS A 703 17.29 25.06 -0.82
N ALA A 704 17.96 24.29 0.05
CA ALA A 704 18.50 24.82 1.30
C ALA A 704 19.90 25.45 1.14
N LEU A 705 20.74 24.93 0.23
CA LEU A 705 22.13 25.32 0.08
C LEU A 705 22.32 26.82 -0.26
N PRO A 706 21.55 27.44 -1.19
CA PRO A 706 21.68 28.85 -1.48
C PRO A 706 21.44 29.73 -0.26
N ALA A 707 20.42 29.45 0.54
CA ALA A 707 20.07 30.21 1.74
C ALA A 707 21.14 30.02 2.83
N GLY A 708 21.56 28.80 3.10
CA GLY A 708 22.59 28.53 4.12
C GLY A 708 23.93 29.14 3.77
N LEU A 709 24.34 29.14 2.49
CA LEU A 709 25.55 29.86 2.04
C LEU A 709 25.38 31.37 2.15
N THR A 710 24.23 31.94 1.79
CA THR A 710 23.95 33.37 1.95
C THR A 710 24.10 33.78 3.41
N ASP A 711 23.52 33.03 4.33
CA ASP A 711 23.63 33.24 5.76
C ASP A 711 25.10 33.30 6.24
N VAL A 712 25.91 32.32 5.79
CA VAL A 712 27.34 32.29 6.18
C VAL A 712 28.11 33.51 5.67
N PHE A 713 27.87 33.90 4.41
CA PHE A 713 28.58 35.05 3.83
C PHE A 713 28.16 36.36 4.49
N VAL A 714 26.87 36.63 4.69
CA VAL A 714 26.43 37.90 5.23
C VAL A 714 26.71 38.01 6.74
N VAL A 715 26.53 36.93 7.51
CA VAL A 715 26.87 36.93 8.94
C VAL A 715 28.36 36.93 9.14
N GLY A 716 29.12 36.17 8.33
CA GLY A 716 30.60 36.22 8.39
C GLY A 716 31.16 37.59 8.10
N ALA A 717 30.67 38.29 7.05
CA ALA A 717 31.03 39.65 6.73
C ALA A 717 30.64 40.61 7.87
N LEU A 718 29.42 40.48 8.42
CA LEU A 718 28.99 41.29 9.58
C LEU A 718 29.94 41.13 10.77
N VAL A 719 30.32 39.89 11.09
CA VAL A 719 31.22 39.61 12.24
C VAL A 719 32.60 40.25 12.02
N ILE A 720 33.18 40.09 10.81
CA ILE A 720 34.47 40.71 10.46
C ILE A 720 34.37 42.24 10.55
N CYS A 721 33.32 42.87 9.96
CA CYS A 721 33.12 44.31 10.07
C CYS A 721 32.91 44.76 11.52
N GLY A 722 32.15 43.96 12.30
CA GLY A 722 31.93 44.25 13.71
C GLY A 722 33.21 44.26 14.56
N ASP A 723 34.12 43.35 14.27
CA ASP A 723 35.45 43.29 14.90
C ASP A 723 36.31 44.50 14.49
N VAL A 724 36.36 44.83 13.20
CA VAL A 724 37.10 46.00 12.67
C VAL A 724 36.59 47.32 13.27
N PHE A 725 35.28 47.48 13.43
CA PHE A 725 34.68 48.67 14.03
C PHE A 725 34.58 48.58 15.55
N SER A 726 35.12 47.53 16.18
CA SER A 726 35.13 47.33 17.64
C SER A 726 33.72 47.40 18.25
N LEU A 727 32.70 46.81 17.58
CA LEU A 727 31.33 46.81 18.02
C LEU A 727 31.11 45.83 19.18
N PRO A 728 30.14 46.12 20.09
CA PRO A 728 29.80 45.19 21.16
C PRO A 728 29.36 43.83 20.61
N SER A 729 29.85 42.74 21.17
CA SER A 729 29.49 41.38 20.70
C SER A 729 27.98 41.06 20.80
N ALA A 730 27.25 41.72 21.71
CA ALA A 730 25.80 41.60 21.83
C ALA A 730 25.05 42.26 20.66
N ASP A 731 25.57 43.41 20.15
CA ASP A 731 25.00 44.07 18.98
C ASP A 731 25.21 43.24 17.72
N ILE A 732 26.42 42.68 17.54
CA ILE A 732 26.73 41.77 16.41
C ILE A 732 25.84 40.55 16.45
N ALA A 733 25.64 39.94 17.61
CA ALA A 733 24.77 38.75 17.78
C ALA A 733 23.31 39.06 17.44
N THR A 734 22.80 40.24 17.89
CA THR A 734 21.45 40.69 17.56
C THR A 734 21.28 40.94 16.06
N ALA A 735 22.22 41.64 15.42
CA ALA A 735 22.19 41.92 13.99
C ALA A 735 22.30 40.64 13.16
N ALA A 736 23.18 39.70 13.55
CA ALA A 736 23.29 38.41 12.94
C ALA A 736 21.98 37.61 13.03
N THR A 737 21.29 37.67 14.18
CA THR A 737 19.97 37.06 14.39
C THR A 737 18.92 37.62 13.42
N LEU A 738 18.88 38.93 13.24
CA LEU A 738 17.97 39.60 12.32
C LEU A 738 18.31 39.28 10.85
N LEU A 739 19.58 39.20 10.46
CA LEU A 739 20.00 38.79 9.10
C LEU A 739 19.54 37.35 8.80
N LEU A 740 19.78 36.44 9.73
CA LEU A 740 19.31 35.06 9.59
C LEU A 740 17.78 34.97 9.48
N ALA A 741 17.04 35.82 10.20
CA ALA A 741 15.60 35.89 10.06
C ALA A 741 15.17 36.39 8.68
N VAL A 742 15.87 37.42 8.13
CA VAL A 742 15.62 37.97 6.79
C VAL A 742 15.79 36.85 5.75
N VAL A 743 16.92 36.13 5.73
CA VAL A 743 17.17 35.05 4.79
C VAL A 743 16.20 33.89 5.03
N GLY A 744 15.88 33.59 6.30
CA GLY A 744 14.87 32.59 6.67
C GLY A 744 13.48 32.91 6.12
N PHE A 745 13.05 34.17 6.10
CA PHE A 745 11.79 34.56 5.44
C PHE A 745 11.92 34.59 3.92
N MET A 746 13.06 34.88 3.34
CA MET A 746 13.27 34.82 1.88
C MET A 746 13.11 33.37 1.36
N ILE A 747 13.71 32.40 2.04
CA ILE A 747 13.47 30.99 1.66
C ILE A 747 12.05 30.55 1.93
N LEU A 748 11.42 30.99 3.01
CA LEU A 748 10.03 30.70 3.31
C LEU A 748 9.11 31.23 2.19
N ILE A 749 9.37 32.42 1.66
CA ILE A 749 8.68 32.98 0.50
C ILE A 749 8.87 32.05 -0.71
N LYS A 750 10.11 31.73 -1.06
CA LYS A 750 10.43 30.91 -2.24
C LYS A 750 9.76 29.53 -2.22
N ILE A 751 9.76 28.84 -1.07
CA ILE A 751 9.14 27.51 -0.97
C ILE A 751 7.61 27.57 -0.84
N SER A 752 7.05 28.74 -0.55
CA SER A 752 5.60 28.94 -0.40
C SER A 752 4.90 29.28 -1.72
N GLU A 753 5.63 29.58 -2.78
CA GLU A 753 5.04 29.81 -4.11
C GLU A 753 4.33 28.56 -4.64
N PRO A 754 3.16 28.72 -5.30
CA PRO A 754 2.34 29.95 -5.40
C PRO A 754 1.63 30.29 -4.08
N PHE A 755 1.49 31.61 -3.81
CA PHE A 755 0.88 32.09 -2.57
C PHE A 755 -0.65 31.94 -2.55
N ASN A 756 -1.19 31.63 -1.36
CA ASN A 756 -2.61 31.66 -1.02
C ASN A 756 -2.83 32.44 0.30
N LYS A 757 -4.09 32.70 0.66
CA LYS A 757 -4.43 33.48 1.87
C LYS A 757 -3.80 32.91 3.14
N MET A 758 -3.74 31.59 3.27
CA MET A 758 -3.12 30.91 4.43
C MET A 758 -1.61 31.17 4.48
N LYS A 759 -0.90 31.11 3.35
CA LYS A 759 0.54 31.33 3.28
C LYS A 759 0.92 32.78 3.59
N TYR A 760 0.10 33.76 3.15
CA TYR A 760 0.27 35.14 3.58
C TYR A 760 0.09 35.29 5.10
N ALA A 761 -0.93 34.67 5.68
CA ALA A 761 -1.15 34.69 7.12
C ALA A 761 0.02 34.04 7.90
N ILE A 762 0.58 32.92 7.38
CA ILE A 762 1.76 32.28 7.97
C ILE A 762 2.96 33.24 7.91
N LEU A 763 3.25 33.84 6.76
CA LEU A 763 4.40 34.71 6.59
C LEU A 763 4.30 35.95 7.52
N PHE A 764 3.21 36.70 7.43
CA PHE A 764 3.06 37.93 8.22
C PHE A 764 2.90 37.65 9.70
N GLY A 765 2.22 36.54 10.08
CA GLY A 765 2.09 36.13 11.48
C GLY A 765 3.44 35.77 12.12
N ASN A 766 4.32 35.07 11.37
CA ASN A 766 5.67 34.75 11.88
C ASN A 766 6.58 35.97 11.93
N ILE A 767 6.52 36.90 10.95
CA ILE A 767 7.26 38.18 11.02
C ILE A 767 6.81 38.96 12.23
N ALA A 768 5.51 39.15 12.44
CA ALA A 768 4.96 39.86 13.58
C ALA A 768 5.33 39.20 14.91
N GLY A 769 5.26 37.84 14.98
CA GLY A 769 5.66 37.08 16.16
C GLY A 769 7.14 37.23 16.49
N LEU A 770 8.01 37.18 15.50
CA LEU A 770 9.46 37.39 15.69
C LEU A 770 9.76 38.81 16.20
N LEU A 771 9.17 39.84 15.59
CA LEU A 771 9.30 41.20 16.02
C LEU A 771 8.78 41.45 17.44
N PHE A 772 7.60 40.90 17.75
CA PHE A 772 7.03 40.98 19.10
C PHE A 772 7.97 40.35 20.15
N CYS A 773 8.44 39.12 19.90
CA CYS A 773 9.33 38.42 20.82
C CYS A 773 10.71 39.12 20.91
N GLY A 774 11.25 39.61 19.80
CA GLY A 774 12.53 40.34 19.78
C GLY A 774 12.49 41.66 20.52
N ILE A 775 11.34 42.37 20.51
CA ILE A 775 11.18 43.66 21.19
C ILE A 775 10.70 43.49 22.63
N MET A 776 9.59 42.75 22.83
CA MET A 776 8.95 42.64 24.16
C MET A 776 9.62 41.64 25.09
N LEU A 777 10.21 40.55 24.49
CA LEU A 777 10.91 39.52 25.24
C LEU A 777 12.41 39.54 24.97
N ASN A 778 12.96 40.74 24.68
CA ASN A 778 14.37 40.95 24.34
C ASN A 778 15.33 40.34 25.36
N HIS A 779 15.02 40.46 26.65
CA HIS A 779 15.82 39.87 27.72
C HIS A 779 15.84 38.34 27.69
N LEU A 780 14.72 37.69 27.31
CA LEU A 780 14.64 36.25 27.22
C LEU A 780 15.43 35.70 26.02
N PHE A 781 15.38 36.41 24.90
CA PHE A 781 16.03 36.02 23.65
C PHE A 781 17.40 36.66 23.44
N ALA A 782 17.99 37.30 24.48
CA ALA A 782 19.30 37.92 24.44
C ALA A 782 19.47 39.03 23.40
N MET A 783 18.40 39.68 22.99
CA MET A 783 18.41 40.75 22.02
C MET A 783 18.87 42.07 22.69
N SER A 784 19.87 42.75 22.10
CA SER A 784 20.38 44.08 22.55
C SER A 784 19.83 45.21 21.69
N GLN A 785 19.94 46.45 22.20
CA GLN A 785 19.70 47.63 21.37
C GLN A 785 20.87 47.78 20.39
N LEU A 786 20.57 47.93 19.10
CA LEU A 786 21.59 48.08 18.09
C LEU A 786 22.19 49.48 18.07
N SER A 787 23.52 49.60 18.05
CA SER A 787 24.22 50.84 17.75
C SER A 787 23.92 51.32 16.33
N ALA A 788 24.04 52.60 16.06
CA ALA A 788 23.77 53.20 14.73
C ALA A 788 24.62 52.54 13.62
N ILE A 789 25.88 52.23 13.91
CA ILE A 789 26.77 51.55 12.96
C ILE A 789 26.28 50.13 12.68
N CYS A 790 25.90 49.42 13.73
CA CYS A 790 25.41 48.05 13.58
C CYS A 790 24.06 48.00 12.82
N MET A 791 23.19 49.01 13.03
CA MET A 791 21.96 49.17 12.25
C MET A 791 22.25 49.41 10.76
N LEU A 792 23.23 50.26 10.45
CA LEU A 792 23.65 50.55 9.08
C LEU A 792 24.18 49.27 8.40
N LEU A 793 25.04 48.50 9.10
CA LEU A 793 25.56 47.23 8.59
C LEU A 793 24.44 46.21 8.36
N LEU A 794 23.47 46.15 9.29
CA LEU A 794 22.30 45.28 9.13
C LEU A 794 21.50 45.58 7.85
N ILE A 795 21.28 46.87 7.57
CA ILE A 795 20.57 47.29 6.35
C ILE A 795 21.37 46.94 5.10
N VAL A 796 22.69 47.29 5.07
CA VAL A 796 23.55 46.99 3.92
C VAL A 796 23.62 45.47 3.64
N PHE A 797 23.89 44.68 4.68
CA PHE A 797 23.96 43.24 4.52
C PHE A 797 22.61 42.61 4.26
N GLY A 798 21.49 43.19 4.71
CA GLY A 798 20.15 42.77 4.38
C GLY A 798 19.83 42.89 2.88
N PHE A 799 20.21 44.03 2.25
CA PHE A 799 20.12 44.19 0.79
C PHE A 799 21.10 43.27 0.03
N ALA A 800 22.32 43.09 0.54
CA ALA A 800 23.28 42.17 -0.04
C ALA A 800 22.80 40.71 0.03
N ALA A 801 22.11 40.33 1.10
CA ALA A 801 21.54 38.99 1.27
C ALA A 801 20.53 38.64 0.17
N GLU A 802 19.66 39.60 -0.20
CA GLU A 802 18.69 39.37 -1.29
C GLU A 802 19.42 39.09 -2.63
N SER A 803 20.34 39.93 -3.00
CA SER A 803 21.11 39.78 -4.24
C SER A 803 21.90 38.45 -4.24
N LEU A 804 22.60 38.16 -3.14
CA LEU A 804 23.43 36.98 -3.01
C LEU A 804 22.60 35.69 -3.06
N PHE A 805 21.47 35.65 -2.35
CA PHE A 805 20.54 34.53 -2.36
C PHE A 805 20.02 34.25 -3.75
N ARG A 806 19.65 35.29 -4.50
CA ARG A 806 19.19 35.17 -5.88
C ARG A 806 20.28 34.61 -6.82
N TYR A 807 21.51 35.14 -6.73
CA TYR A 807 22.60 34.64 -7.57
C TYR A 807 23.02 33.22 -7.21
N LEU A 808 23.12 32.87 -5.94
CA LEU A 808 23.46 31.52 -5.50
C LEU A 808 22.36 30.51 -5.91
N THR A 809 21.10 30.92 -5.86
CA THR A 809 20.00 30.07 -6.36
C THR A 809 20.15 29.76 -7.84
N LEU A 810 20.37 30.79 -8.67
CA LEU A 810 20.60 30.62 -10.12
C LEU A 810 21.82 29.73 -10.43
N LEU A 811 22.89 29.90 -9.64
CA LEU A 811 24.11 29.13 -9.81
C LEU A 811 23.90 27.65 -9.48
N VAL A 812 23.19 27.36 -8.38
CA VAL A 812 22.90 25.99 -7.97
C VAL A 812 21.93 25.31 -8.95
N GLU A 813 20.92 26.01 -9.46
CA GLU A 813 20.00 25.52 -10.48
C GLU A 813 20.74 25.18 -11.79
N LYS A 814 21.61 26.06 -12.28
CA LYS A 814 22.43 25.80 -13.48
C LYS A 814 23.42 24.65 -13.29
N ALA A 815 24.02 24.55 -12.09
CA ALA A 815 24.90 23.42 -11.80
C ALA A 815 24.15 22.09 -11.81
N ASP A 816 22.92 22.05 -11.31
CA ASP A 816 22.08 20.86 -11.33
C ASP A 816 21.69 20.47 -12.76
N GLU A 817 21.25 21.43 -13.59
CA GLU A 817 20.97 21.21 -15.01
C GLU A 817 22.18 20.64 -15.77
N TRP A 818 23.36 21.18 -15.49
CA TRP A 818 24.59 20.70 -16.11
C TRP A 818 24.93 19.26 -15.73
N VAL A 819 24.78 18.90 -14.44
CA VAL A 819 24.98 17.53 -13.95
C VAL A 819 23.97 16.57 -14.57
N GLU A 820 22.69 16.96 -14.66
CA GLU A 820 21.66 16.13 -15.31
C GLU A 820 21.94 15.93 -16.80
N LYS A 821 22.34 16.97 -17.51
CA LYS A 821 22.69 16.87 -18.92
C LYS A 821 23.89 15.93 -19.15
N LYS A 822 24.90 16.01 -18.27
CA LYS A 822 26.08 15.14 -18.34
C LYS A 822 25.77 13.68 -17.98
N SER A 823 24.79 13.43 -17.09
CA SER A 823 24.34 12.08 -16.74
C SER A 823 23.55 11.42 -17.87
N ARG A 824 22.80 12.19 -18.65
CA ARG A 824 22.05 11.70 -19.84
C ARG A 824 22.94 11.39 -21.06
N THR A 825 24.14 12.00 -21.12
CA THR A 825 25.09 11.81 -22.21
C THR A 825 26.15 10.73 -21.94
N ARG A 826 26.15 10.10 -20.76
CA ARG A 826 26.97 8.91 -20.50
C ARG A 826 26.17 7.67 -20.92
N PRO A 827 26.69 6.83 -21.86
CA PRO A 827 26.04 5.60 -22.33
C PRO A 827 25.85 4.56 -21.21
#